data_14fd6a67dca156724250dd506b80ddc7
#
_entry.id   14fd6a67dca156724250dd506b80ddc7
#
_cell.length_a   1.000
_cell.length_b   1.000
_cell.length_c   1.000
_cell.angle_alpha   90.00
_cell.angle_beta   90.00
_cell.angle_gamma   90.00
#
_symmetry.space_group_name_H-M   'P 1'
#
loop_
_entity.id
_entity.type
_entity.pdbx_description
1 polymer ?
#
loop_
_entity_poly.entity_id
_entity_poly.type
_entity_poly.pdbx_seq_one_letter_code
_entity_poly.pdbx_strand_id
1 'polypeptide(L)'
;MFAGHRSVKQVSGMILIALALGTTTTGAQTAKLPAQIAPWSPPTVLYGTAYYHEYMPYDRLQQDVELMSKAGITVVRMGESTWSLWEPEDGKFEYAWMDRVVAAMSKAGIKVIMGTPTYSIPTWMYKEHPEILTRPLGGAPTFYGMRQNMDFDNPDFRRYSERLIKNLVGHYRDNPNVIGWQIDNETSSYGASNPEVFEGFRSHLKQKFGTTDALNRAWFLNYWGEDVNGWENLPTRDSATSTSYKLEWSRWEQMRVTNFLTWEAELVRGSRGPHQFVTHDFAGAMHNDVNEFEIARSLDVVAGNSYHPTQDHMDGWSDSEVGDYMRSLKHGNYLVTETNAQTTDWSSAFQFPPYDGQLRQNVYTHLASGASMVEYWHWASIHAGQETYWKGILSHDLEPNRAYAEVSRTAHELNRIGPHLVNLKISNKVAILYSLDSANGLDFMPFTHSGPQWSTADARADYGSLLRQLHRTLYALNVGVDFVFPEDADFSRYKLLVVPALYIADDALLKKLSDYVKNGGHVLMTFKSGFANENSAVRWSRAPGPLRDAAGFTYQEFSNLEQPLALRSDPFAAGKDNKVSYWAEFLVADHAKALAFYDHPFFGKWPAITRNQYGTGDLTYEGTYLSDGLQHKVMLDELKLAGLTSADQSLPEKVRVKHGVNMLGRAVHYYFNYSSEPQRFIYTYAAAIDLPTQHTLARGALVDLPPWDVVIAEEIQ
;
A
#
# COMPACT_ATOMS: atom_id res chain seq x y z
N MET A 1 -50.07 -70.07 -36.28
CA MET A 1 -50.81 -71.16 -35.63
C MET A 1 -50.77 -70.95 -34.13
N PHE A 2 -51.95 -70.74 -33.59
CA PHE A 2 -52.43 -71.10 -32.24
C PHE A 2 -51.49 -70.89 -31.06
N ALA A 3 -51.74 -69.97 -30.14
CA ALA A 3 -52.84 -69.88 -29.14
C ALA A 3 -52.44 -70.49 -27.79
N GLY A 4 -52.68 -69.81 -26.74
CA GLY A 4 -52.86 -70.39 -25.42
C GLY A 4 -52.71 -69.43 -24.26
N HIS A 5 -53.81 -68.80 -23.86
CA HIS A 5 -54.06 -68.14 -22.60
C HIS A 5 -53.64 -68.93 -21.37
N ARG A 6 -53.15 -68.25 -20.31
CA ARG A 6 -53.89 -68.20 -19.03
C ARG A 6 -53.28 -67.16 -18.05
N SER A 7 -54.15 -66.31 -17.54
CA SER A 7 -53.97 -65.33 -16.47
C SER A 7 -53.89 -66.02 -15.08
N VAL A 8 -53.04 -65.52 -14.21
CA VAL A 8 -53.32 -65.56 -12.78
C VAL A 8 -52.93 -64.19 -12.20
N LYS A 9 -53.93 -63.55 -11.61
CA LYS A 9 -53.78 -62.36 -10.74
C LYS A 9 -53.11 -62.77 -9.44
N GLN A 10 -52.11 -62.00 -8.98
CA GLN A 10 -51.94 -61.73 -7.55
C GLN A 10 -51.38 -60.37 -7.30
N VAL A 11 -51.87 -59.79 -6.25
CA VAL A 11 -51.95 -58.42 -5.76
C VAL A 11 -50.73 -58.12 -4.93
N SER A 12 -50.38 -56.82 -4.92
CA SER A 12 -49.78 -55.99 -3.85
C SER A 12 -48.29 -55.96 -3.69
N GLY A 13 -47.80 -54.76 -3.65
CA GLY A 13 -46.56 -54.37 -3.00
C GLY A 13 -45.75 -53.31 -3.78
N MET A 14 -46.32 -52.12 -3.97
CA MET A 14 -45.55 -50.96 -4.45
C MET A 14 -44.69 -50.42 -3.31
N ILE A 15 -43.39 -50.78 -3.32
CA ILE A 15 -42.39 -50.05 -2.54
C ILE A 15 -41.75 -49.07 -3.51
N LEU A 16 -42.11 -47.76 -3.38
CA LEU A 16 -41.41 -46.66 -4.01
C LEU A 16 -40.07 -46.47 -3.29
N ILE A 17 -38.99 -46.93 -3.92
CA ILE A 17 -37.64 -46.46 -3.56
C ILE A 17 -37.42 -45.17 -4.31
N ALA A 18 -37.59 -44.02 -3.63
CA ALA A 18 -37.17 -42.75 -4.12
C ALA A 18 -35.62 -42.68 -4.07
N LEU A 19 -34.98 -42.86 -5.23
CA LEU A 19 -33.58 -42.46 -5.39
C LEU A 19 -33.52 -40.94 -5.29
N ALA A 20 -33.16 -40.44 -4.12
CA ALA A 20 -32.71 -39.06 -3.95
C ALA A 20 -31.33 -38.92 -4.62
N LEU A 21 -31.30 -38.42 -5.85
CA LEU A 21 -30.12 -37.86 -6.46
C LEU A 21 -29.74 -36.62 -5.62
N GLY A 22 -28.92 -36.85 -4.61
CA GLY A 22 -28.25 -35.79 -3.91
C GLY A 22 -27.24 -35.11 -4.84
N THR A 23 -27.64 -33.99 -5.44
CA THR A 23 -26.69 -33.04 -6.02
C THR A 23 -25.86 -32.48 -4.88
N THR A 24 -24.72 -33.10 -4.60
CA THR A 24 -23.68 -32.47 -3.82
C THR A 24 -23.11 -31.33 -4.66
N THR A 25 -23.68 -30.12 -4.48
CA THR A 25 -22.97 -28.90 -4.80
C THR A 25 -21.78 -28.87 -3.86
N THR A 26 -20.62 -29.26 -4.36
CA THR A 26 -19.35 -28.91 -3.74
C THR A 26 -19.24 -27.38 -3.86
N GLY A 27 -19.84 -26.67 -2.91
CA GLY A 27 -19.53 -25.27 -2.67
C GLY A 27 -18.03 -25.17 -2.43
N ALA A 28 -17.34 -24.39 -3.25
CA ALA A 28 -16.01 -23.96 -2.94
C ALA A 28 -16.05 -23.44 -1.49
N GLN A 29 -15.31 -24.10 -0.60
CA GLN A 29 -15.07 -23.59 0.73
C GLN A 29 -14.24 -22.32 0.54
N THR A 30 -14.93 -21.18 0.40
CA THR A 30 -14.32 -19.88 0.69
C THR A 30 -13.78 -20.04 2.10
N ALA A 31 -12.45 -20.01 2.23
CA ALA A 31 -11.80 -19.92 3.53
C ALA A 31 -12.53 -18.83 4.29
N LYS A 32 -13.08 -19.16 5.45
CA LYS A 32 -13.70 -18.17 6.33
C LYS A 32 -12.64 -17.13 6.59
N LEU A 33 -12.84 -15.92 6.06
CA LEU A 33 -12.00 -14.78 6.38
C LEU A 33 -11.85 -14.72 7.90
N PRO A 34 -10.64 -14.60 8.45
CA PRO A 34 -10.45 -14.49 9.88
C PRO A 34 -11.32 -13.34 10.41
N ALA A 35 -11.91 -13.54 11.58
CA ALA A 35 -12.67 -12.50 12.26
C ALA A 35 -11.78 -11.25 12.36
N GLN A 36 -12.32 -10.09 12.00
CA GLN A 36 -11.58 -8.84 12.02
C GLN A 36 -10.97 -8.63 13.41
N ILE A 37 -9.64 -8.65 13.48
CA ILE A 37 -8.89 -8.48 14.73
C ILE A 37 -9.09 -7.04 15.20
N ALA A 38 -9.43 -6.86 16.49
CA ALA A 38 -9.59 -5.53 17.08
C ALA A 38 -8.27 -4.75 16.93
N PRO A 39 -8.29 -3.51 16.40
CA PRO A 39 -7.07 -2.74 16.18
C PRO A 39 -6.36 -2.46 17.51
N TRP A 40 -5.04 -2.67 17.54
CA TRP A 40 -4.22 -2.23 18.65
C TRP A 40 -4.07 -0.70 18.65
N SER A 41 -4.05 -0.10 19.83
CA SER A 41 -4.04 1.35 19.97
C SER A 41 -3.31 1.77 21.25
N PRO A 42 -2.26 2.60 21.17
CA PRO A 42 -1.55 3.10 22.33
C PRO A 42 -2.30 4.27 22.98
N PRO A 43 -2.03 4.56 24.28
CA PRO A 43 -2.67 5.68 24.99
C PRO A 43 -2.09 7.06 24.62
N THR A 44 -0.92 7.11 24.02
CA THR A 44 -0.21 8.30 23.55
C THR A 44 0.62 7.95 22.31
N VAL A 45 1.08 8.97 21.59
CA VAL A 45 2.01 8.76 20.48
C VAL A 45 3.28 8.09 20.99
N LEU A 46 3.68 7.00 20.33
CA LEU A 46 4.99 6.39 20.54
C LEU A 46 5.99 7.04 19.58
N TYR A 47 7.19 7.30 20.10
CA TYR A 47 8.24 7.95 19.31
C TYR A 47 9.58 7.32 19.58
N GLY A 48 10.23 6.83 18.54
CA GLY A 48 11.35 5.95 18.70
C GLY A 48 12.28 5.79 17.52
N THR A 49 13.01 4.68 17.55
CA THR A 49 14.03 4.37 16.57
C THR A 49 14.30 2.87 16.51
N ALA A 50 14.72 2.37 15.36
CA ALA A 50 15.38 1.06 15.28
C ALA A 50 16.72 1.10 16.02
N TYR A 51 16.98 0.07 16.83
CA TYR A 51 18.18 -0.02 17.66
C TYR A 51 18.82 -1.40 17.58
N TYR A 52 20.08 -1.43 17.16
CA TYR A 52 20.84 -2.65 16.97
C TYR A 52 22.13 -2.56 17.78
N HIS A 53 22.07 -3.05 19.03
CA HIS A 53 23.23 -3.11 19.91
C HIS A 53 24.38 -3.90 19.28
N GLU A 54 24.04 -4.95 18.54
CA GLU A 54 24.98 -5.84 17.84
C GLU A 54 25.72 -5.17 16.67
N TYR A 55 25.24 -4.03 16.16
CA TYR A 55 25.92 -3.27 15.11
C TYR A 55 26.94 -2.25 15.66
N MET A 56 26.95 -2.04 16.99
CA MET A 56 27.84 -1.05 17.59
C MET A 56 29.29 -1.54 17.55
N PRO A 57 30.27 -0.65 17.28
CA PRO A 57 31.68 -1.03 17.18
C PRO A 57 32.31 -1.44 18.53
N TYR A 58 31.66 -1.10 19.63
CA TYR A 58 32.02 -1.48 20.99
C TYR A 58 30.77 -1.44 21.90
N ASP A 59 30.87 -2.02 23.10
CA ASP A 59 29.72 -2.03 24.03
C ASP A 59 29.40 -0.61 24.53
N ARG A 60 28.25 -0.08 24.10
CA ARG A 60 27.71 1.24 24.41
C ARG A 60 26.32 1.18 25.03
N LEU A 61 25.78 0.01 25.33
CA LEU A 61 24.38 -0.14 25.71
C LEU A 61 23.95 0.88 26.78
N GLN A 62 24.74 1.04 27.84
CA GLN A 62 24.40 1.96 28.93
C GLN A 62 24.37 3.42 28.42
N GLN A 63 25.35 3.82 27.62
CA GLN A 63 25.45 5.17 27.06
C GLN A 63 24.30 5.46 26.09
N ASP A 64 23.96 4.50 25.22
CA ASP A 64 22.87 4.66 24.26
C ASP A 64 21.51 4.77 24.96
N VAL A 65 21.24 3.93 25.97
CA VAL A 65 20.00 4.01 26.76
C VAL A 65 19.91 5.33 27.52
N GLU A 66 21.00 5.85 28.07
CA GLU A 66 21.02 7.17 28.72
C GLU A 66 20.73 8.29 27.73
N LEU A 67 21.31 8.26 26.52
CA LEU A 67 21.06 9.23 25.46
C LEU A 67 19.61 9.15 24.96
N MET A 68 19.06 7.97 24.74
CA MET A 68 17.66 7.77 24.34
C MET A 68 16.69 8.28 25.40
N SER A 69 16.92 7.95 26.67
CA SER A 69 16.11 8.42 27.79
C SER A 69 16.16 9.95 27.89
N LYS A 70 17.35 10.56 27.78
CA LYS A 70 17.53 12.02 27.77
C LYS A 70 16.87 12.69 26.58
N ALA A 71 16.87 12.04 25.41
CA ALA A 71 16.15 12.52 24.24
C ALA A 71 14.64 12.43 24.36
N GLY A 72 14.12 11.61 25.29
CA GLY A 72 12.67 11.39 25.47
C GLY A 72 12.09 10.31 24.54
N ILE A 73 12.92 9.40 24.02
CA ILE A 73 12.51 8.22 23.24
C ILE A 73 11.66 7.30 24.11
N THR A 74 10.55 6.80 23.56
CA THR A 74 9.58 5.98 24.30
C THR A 74 9.50 4.53 23.82
N VAL A 75 10.02 4.25 22.62
CA VAL A 75 9.98 2.90 22.02
C VAL A 75 11.22 2.66 21.17
N VAL A 76 11.64 1.40 21.09
CA VAL A 76 12.67 0.93 20.15
C VAL A 76 12.22 -0.35 19.47
N ARG A 77 12.57 -0.51 18.20
CA ARG A 77 12.42 -1.75 17.43
C ARG A 77 13.77 -2.43 17.33
N MET A 78 13.82 -3.77 17.49
CA MET A 78 15.07 -4.51 17.47
C MET A 78 14.88 -5.99 17.16
N GLY A 79 15.91 -6.65 16.71
CA GLY A 79 16.03 -8.10 16.69
C GLY A 79 15.66 -8.79 15.38
N GLU A 80 15.14 -8.11 14.38
CA GLU A 80 14.64 -8.72 13.13
C GLU A 80 15.74 -9.30 12.23
N SER A 81 17.01 -8.93 12.41
CA SER A 81 18.14 -9.42 11.58
C SER A 81 19.09 -10.37 12.30
N THR A 82 18.68 -10.98 13.39
CA THR A 82 19.61 -11.56 14.38
C THR A 82 19.48 -13.07 14.57
N TRP A 83 18.98 -13.83 13.59
CA TRP A 83 18.81 -15.28 13.74
C TRP A 83 20.11 -15.99 14.16
N SER A 84 21.25 -15.65 13.54
CA SER A 84 22.54 -16.24 13.89
C SER A 84 23.02 -15.98 15.33
N LEU A 85 22.50 -14.93 15.97
CA LEU A 85 22.79 -14.64 17.40
C LEU A 85 21.83 -15.38 18.33
N TRP A 86 20.58 -15.57 17.91
CA TRP A 86 19.60 -16.34 18.67
C TRP A 86 19.88 -17.84 18.63
N GLU A 87 20.32 -18.34 17.48
CA GLU A 87 20.56 -19.76 17.23
C GLU A 87 21.91 -19.93 16.49
N PRO A 88 23.05 -19.76 17.21
CA PRO A 88 24.40 -19.85 16.63
C PRO A 88 24.75 -21.24 16.10
N GLU A 89 24.16 -22.29 16.65
CA GLU A 89 24.24 -23.68 16.18
C GLU A 89 22.82 -24.25 16.14
N ASP A 90 22.56 -25.21 15.24
CA ASP A 90 21.25 -25.85 15.08
C ASP A 90 20.68 -26.35 16.43
N GLY A 91 19.54 -25.82 16.82
CA GLY A 91 18.82 -26.14 18.05
C GLY A 91 19.40 -25.55 19.35
N LYS A 92 20.46 -24.77 19.30
CA LYS A 92 21.07 -24.12 20.48
C LYS A 92 20.68 -22.65 20.53
N PHE A 93 19.83 -22.28 21.46
CA PHE A 93 19.34 -20.93 21.63
C PHE A 93 20.09 -20.14 22.70
N GLU A 94 20.46 -18.90 22.38
CA GLU A 94 21.16 -17.95 23.23
C GLU A 94 20.34 -16.67 23.41
N TYR A 95 19.89 -16.38 24.64
CA TYR A 95 19.04 -15.23 24.95
C TYR A 95 19.76 -14.11 25.70
N ALA A 96 20.84 -14.43 26.43
CA ALA A 96 21.45 -13.52 27.40
C ALA A 96 21.91 -12.19 26.80
N TRP A 97 22.34 -12.19 25.55
CA TRP A 97 22.77 -10.98 24.84
C TRP A 97 21.64 -9.95 24.66
N MET A 98 20.42 -10.40 24.32
CA MET A 98 19.25 -9.52 24.11
C MET A 98 18.50 -9.30 25.42
N ASP A 99 18.45 -10.27 26.35
CA ASP A 99 17.87 -10.08 27.68
C ASP A 99 18.46 -8.87 28.39
N ARG A 100 19.79 -8.68 28.27
CA ARG A 100 20.52 -7.52 28.77
C ARG A 100 20.00 -6.20 28.16
N VAL A 101 19.75 -6.18 26.85
CA VAL A 101 19.25 -5.00 26.14
C VAL A 101 17.82 -4.69 26.56
N VAL A 102 16.94 -5.68 26.55
CA VAL A 102 15.54 -5.54 26.96
C VAL A 102 15.43 -5.07 28.41
N ALA A 103 16.27 -5.62 29.31
CA ALA A 103 16.28 -5.19 30.72
C ALA A 103 16.75 -3.74 30.89
N ALA A 104 17.75 -3.28 30.10
CA ALA A 104 18.21 -1.91 30.13
C ALA A 104 17.12 -0.93 29.63
N MET A 105 16.45 -1.26 28.52
CA MET A 105 15.30 -0.49 27.99
C MET A 105 14.16 -0.45 28.99
N SER A 106 13.81 -1.57 29.59
CA SER A 106 12.78 -1.66 30.62
C SER A 106 13.05 -0.74 31.83
N LYS A 107 14.30 -0.74 32.31
CA LYS A 107 14.75 0.12 33.41
C LYS A 107 14.62 1.62 33.07
N ALA A 108 14.84 1.97 31.81
CA ALA A 108 14.69 3.33 31.30
C ALA A 108 13.24 3.72 30.95
N GLY A 109 12.28 2.78 31.02
CA GLY A 109 10.88 3.02 30.64
C GLY A 109 10.65 3.02 29.13
N ILE A 110 11.63 2.60 28.33
CA ILE A 110 11.57 2.53 26.88
C ILE A 110 10.94 1.18 26.49
N LYS A 111 9.85 1.21 25.71
CA LYS A 111 9.15 0.02 25.21
C LYS A 111 9.91 -0.64 24.08
N VAL A 112 9.65 -1.92 23.86
CA VAL A 112 10.33 -2.72 22.84
C VAL A 112 9.31 -3.34 21.88
N ILE A 113 9.55 -3.18 20.59
CA ILE A 113 8.97 -3.99 19.52
C ILE A 113 10.06 -4.93 19.05
N MET A 114 9.80 -6.24 19.14
CA MET A 114 10.76 -7.28 18.75
C MET A 114 10.44 -7.78 17.36
N GLY A 115 11.47 -7.98 16.52
CA GLY A 115 11.33 -8.58 15.19
C GLY A 115 11.52 -10.10 15.21
N THR A 116 10.78 -10.81 14.35
CA THR A 116 11.11 -12.20 14.01
C THR A 116 12.25 -12.18 12.97
N PRO A 117 13.40 -12.80 13.23
CA PRO A 117 14.58 -12.63 12.36
C PRO A 117 14.58 -13.60 11.17
N THR A 118 13.46 -13.75 10.48
CA THR A 118 13.25 -14.72 9.41
C THR A 118 13.82 -14.28 8.05
N TYR A 119 14.06 -12.99 7.87
CA TYR A 119 14.59 -12.49 6.60
C TYR A 119 16.11 -12.65 6.39
N SER A 120 16.82 -13.25 7.35
CA SER A 120 18.27 -13.52 7.28
C SER A 120 18.60 -14.84 7.96
N ILE A 121 19.10 -15.81 7.22
CA ILE A 121 19.41 -17.15 7.72
C ILE A 121 20.83 -17.28 8.28
N PRO A 122 21.09 -18.15 9.29
CA PRO A 122 22.43 -18.41 9.80
C PRO A 122 23.26 -19.29 8.85
N THR A 123 24.60 -19.22 8.99
CA THR A 123 25.53 -19.96 8.13
C THR A 123 25.39 -21.46 8.21
N TRP A 124 25.05 -22.03 9.38
CA TRP A 124 24.83 -23.46 9.53
C TRP A 124 23.66 -23.94 8.69
N MET A 125 22.57 -23.20 8.63
CA MET A 125 21.40 -23.52 7.81
C MET A 125 21.72 -23.48 6.31
N TYR A 126 22.41 -22.43 5.85
CA TYR A 126 22.88 -22.37 4.46
C TYR A 126 23.78 -23.56 4.09
N LYS A 127 24.66 -23.98 5.00
CA LYS A 127 25.58 -25.11 4.78
C LYS A 127 24.83 -26.44 4.67
N GLU A 128 23.83 -26.66 5.51
CA GLU A 128 23.07 -27.90 5.58
C GLU A 128 21.97 -27.97 4.50
N HIS A 129 21.37 -26.80 4.16
CA HIS A 129 20.25 -26.68 3.27
C HIS A 129 20.44 -25.56 2.21
N PRO A 130 21.44 -25.71 1.29
CA PRO A 130 21.68 -24.67 0.28
C PRO A 130 20.51 -24.47 -0.70
N GLU A 131 19.59 -25.43 -0.79
CA GLU A 131 18.36 -25.35 -1.59
C GLU A 131 17.33 -24.35 -1.05
N ILE A 132 17.49 -23.86 0.18
CA ILE A 132 16.66 -22.77 0.74
C ILE A 132 16.84 -21.46 -0.04
N LEU A 133 17.99 -21.27 -0.69
CA LEU A 133 18.22 -20.02 -1.41
C LEU A 133 17.28 -19.84 -2.59
N THR A 134 16.76 -18.63 -2.72
CA THR A 134 15.91 -18.21 -3.85
C THR A 134 16.66 -18.36 -5.18
N ARG A 135 15.95 -18.87 -6.18
CA ARG A 135 16.37 -18.86 -7.58
C ARG A 135 15.50 -17.86 -8.33
N PRO A 136 16.01 -16.70 -8.69
CA PRO A 136 15.26 -15.76 -9.51
C PRO A 136 15.03 -16.31 -10.91
N LEU A 137 14.05 -15.76 -11.60
CA LEU A 137 13.69 -16.14 -12.96
C LEU A 137 14.93 -16.14 -13.88
N GLY A 138 15.17 -17.26 -14.57
CA GLY A 138 16.31 -17.43 -15.49
C GLY A 138 17.69 -17.36 -14.85
N GLY A 139 17.78 -17.33 -13.51
CA GLY A 139 19.02 -17.07 -12.77
C GLY A 139 19.58 -18.27 -12.03
N ALA A 140 20.83 -18.10 -11.56
CA ALA A 140 21.46 -18.94 -10.58
C ALA A 140 20.85 -18.67 -9.18
N PRO A 141 20.99 -19.59 -8.20
CA PRO A 141 20.60 -19.31 -6.83
C PRO A 141 21.26 -18.02 -6.31
N THR A 142 20.57 -17.30 -5.46
CA THR A 142 21.11 -16.13 -4.76
C THR A 142 22.29 -16.52 -3.88
N PHE A 143 23.04 -15.52 -3.40
CA PHE A 143 24.22 -15.76 -2.59
C PHE A 143 23.88 -15.68 -1.10
N TYR A 144 24.57 -16.49 -0.29
CA TYR A 144 24.56 -16.32 1.15
C TYR A 144 25.13 -14.93 1.54
N GLY A 145 24.64 -14.40 2.65
CA GLY A 145 25.08 -13.11 3.22
C GLY A 145 24.30 -11.89 2.74
N MET A 146 23.39 -12.08 1.79
CA MET A 146 22.35 -11.08 1.48
C MET A 146 21.12 -11.36 2.33
N ARG A 147 20.43 -10.30 2.75
CA ARG A 147 19.11 -10.42 3.37
C ARG A 147 18.06 -10.80 2.31
N GLN A 148 16.96 -11.40 2.73
CA GLN A 148 15.79 -11.65 1.86
C GLN A 148 16.12 -12.51 0.63
N ASN A 149 16.93 -13.54 0.83
CA ASN A 149 17.42 -14.39 -0.24
C ASN A 149 16.95 -15.87 -0.12
N MET A 150 15.93 -16.11 0.70
CA MET A 150 15.36 -17.43 0.93
C MET A 150 14.06 -17.63 0.17
N ASP A 151 13.83 -18.85 -0.31
CA ASP A 151 12.51 -19.30 -0.72
C ASP A 151 11.71 -19.67 0.52
N PHE A 152 10.82 -18.78 0.93
CA PHE A 152 9.98 -18.97 2.12
C PHE A 152 8.91 -20.06 1.95
N ASP A 153 8.77 -20.69 0.79
CA ASP A 153 7.94 -21.89 0.61
C ASP A 153 8.73 -23.18 0.84
N ASN A 154 10.06 -23.08 0.96
CA ASN A 154 10.90 -24.24 1.26
C ASN A 154 10.52 -24.85 2.61
N PRO A 155 10.26 -26.19 2.71
CA PRO A 155 9.76 -26.82 3.92
C PRO A 155 10.78 -26.80 5.07
N ASP A 156 12.08 -26.85 4.79
CA ASP A 156 13.11 -26.78 5.82
C ASP A 156 13.22 -25.35 6.38
N PHE A 157 13.19 -24.34 5.52
CA PHE A 157 13.10 -22.95 5.97
C PHE A 157 11.87 -22.72 6.88
N ARG A 158 10.68 -23.21 6.47
CA ARG A 158 9.45 -23.14 7.28
C ARG A 158 9.62 -23.83 8.63
N ARG A 159 10.19 -25.02 8.66
CA ARG A 159 10.42 -25.79 9.88
C ARG A 159 11.34 -25.08 10.87
N TYR A 160 12.42 -24.52 10.40
CA TYR A 160 13.37 -23.77 11.23
C TYR A 160 12.79 -22.43 11.68
N SER A 161 12.11 -21.70 10.83
CA SER A 161 11.41 -20.45 11.17
C SER A 161 10.35 -20.67 12.27
N GLU A 162 9.54 -21.72 12.14
CA GLU A 162 8.55 -22.09 13.16
C GLU A 162 9.20 -22.36 14.52
N ARG A 163 10.29 -23.11 14.54
CA ARG A 163 11.06 -23.40 15.75
C ARG A 163 11.59 -22.11 16.39
N LEU A 164 12.23 -21.26 15.59
CA LEU A 164 12.79 -19.99 16.06
C LEU A 164 11.68 -19.10 16.63
N ILE A 165 10.62 -18.86 15.88
CA ILE A 165 9.52 -17.97 16.30
C ILE A 165 8.91 -18.45 17.62
N LYS A 166 8.60 -19.75 17.74
CA LYS A 166 8.01 -20.30 18.98
C LYS A 166 8.92 -20.14 20.19
N ASN A 167 10.23 -20.35 20.02
CA ASN A 167 11.19 -20.20 21.10
C ASN A 167 11.35 -18.72 21.49
N LEU A 168 11.60 -17.85 20.51
CA LEU A 168 11.83 -16.42 20.74
C LEU A 168 10.60 -15.73 21.34
N VAL A 169 9.45 -15.90 20.72
CA VAL A 169 8.20 -15.27 21.17
C VAL A 169 7.76 -15.82 22.53
N GLY A 170 7.94 -17.14 22.74
CA GLY A 170 7.66 -17.79 24.02
C GLY A 170 8.54 -17.27 25.16
N HIS A 171 9.83 -16.96 24.88
CA HIS A 171 10.77 -16.41 25.87
C HIS A 171 10.33 -15.03 26.39
N TYR A 172 9.84 -14.16 25.52
CA TYR A 172 9.41 -12.80 25.90
C TYR A 172 7.89 -12.66 26.12
N ARG A 173 7.16 -13.76 26.14
CA ARG A 173 5.69 -13.77 26.26
C ARG A 173 5.17 -12.94 27.44
N ASP A 174 5.77 -13.10 28.59
CA ASP A 174 5.32 -12.48 29.84
C ASP A 174 6.08 -11.18 30.19
N ASN A 175 6.92 -10.69 29.27
CA ASN A 175 7.66 -9.46 29.48
C ASN A 175 6.78 -8.23 29.15
N PRO A 176 6.40 -7.40 30.15
CA PRO A 176 5.48 -6.27 29.94
C PRO A 176 6.12 -5.11 29.16
N ASN A 177 7.43 -5.16 28.95
CA ASN A 177 8.14 -4.13 28.19
C ASN A 177 8.20 -4.43 26.69
N VAL A 178 8.08 -5.69 26.30
CA VAL A 178 7.88 -6.10 24.90
C VAL A 178 6.41 -5.92 24.57
N ILE A 179 6.09 -4.88 23.80
CA ILE A 179 4.70 -4.48 23.51
C ILE A 179 4.17 -5.02 22.20
N GLY A 180 5.05 -5.51 21.33
CA GLY A 180 4.65 -6.01 20.01
C GLY A 180 5.74 -6.79 19.31
N TRP A 181 5.32 -7.44 18.23
CA TRP A 181 6.15 -8.24 17.35
C TRP A 181 5.99 -7.75 15.92
N GLN A 182 7.10 -7.40 15.28
CA GLN A 182 7.18 -7.25 13.84
C GLN A 182 7.51 -8.62 13.24
N ILE A 183 6.70 -9.12 12.32
CA ILE A 183 7.00 -10.35 11.61
C ILE A 183 7.83 -10.03 10.37
N ASP A 184 8.88 -10.82 10.14
CA ASP A 184 9.83 -10.66 9.04
C ASP A 184 10.27 -9.19 8.83
N ASN A 185 10.70 -8.80 7.64
CA ASN A 185 11.06 -7.42 7.32
C ASN A 185 10.89 -7.14 5.83
N GLU A 186 10.05 -6.16 5.48
CA GLU A 186 9.85 -5.68 4.11
C GLU A 186 9.67 -6.82 3.08
N THR A 187 8.87 -7.82 3.43
CA THR A 187 8.75 -9.06 2.67
C THR A 187 8.14 -8.82 1.30
N SER A 188 8.80 -9.33 0.28
CA SER A 188 8.32 -9.35 -1.11
C SER A 188 8.40 -10.77 -1.68
N SER A 189 8.05 -10.96 -2.95
CA SER A 189 8.16 -12.27 -3.59
C SER A 189 9.61 -12.72 -3.85
N TYR A 190 10.54 -11.77 -3.78
CA TYR A 190 11.97 -11.90 -4.13
C TYR A 190 12.20 -12.46 -5.54
N GLY A 191 11.19 -12.43 -6.40
CA GLY A 191 11.23 -12.98 -7.74
C GLY A 191 11.53 -14.49 -7.77
N ALA A 192 11.16 -15.22 -6.71
CA ALA A 192 11.46 -16.64 -6.56
C ALA A 192 10.82 -17.47 -7.69
N SER A 193 11.63 -18.31 -8.33
CA SER A 193 11.25 -19.23 -9.40
C SER A 193 11.82 -20.64 -9.15
N ASN A 194 11.91 -21.03 -7.88
CA ASN A 194 12.34 -22.35 -7.47
C ASN A 194 11.36 -23.41 -8.02
N PRO A 195 11.77 -24.67 -8.24
CA PRO A 195 10.89 -25.71 -8.73
C PRO A 195 9.60 -25.88 -7.92
N GLU A 196 9.68 -25.76 -6.61
CA GLU A 196 8.55 -25.86 -5.68
C GLU A 196 7.55 -24.71 -5.88
N VAL A 197 8.05 -23.51 -6.15
CA VAL A 197 7.21 -22.34 -6.47
C VAL A 197 6.40 -22.57 -7.73
N PHE A 198 7.02 -23.16 -8.77
CA PHE A 198 6.33 -23.48 -10.02
C PHE A 198 5.31 -24.63 -9.83
N GLU A 199 5.65 -25.65 -9.04
CA GLU A 199 4.70 -26.72 -8.71
C GLU A 199 3.48 -26.21 -7.92
N GLY A 200 3.72 -25.29 -7.01
CA GLY A 200 2.65 -24.57 -6.31
C GLY A 200 1.76 -23.78 -7.26
N PHE A 201 2.33 -23.04 -8.19
CA PHE A 201 1.59 -22.31 -9.23
C PHE A 201 0.74 -23.25 -10.11
N ARG A 202 1.31 -24.37 -10.57
CA ARG A 202 0.59 -25.38 -11.32
C ARG A 202 -0.59 -25.96 -10.54
N SER A 203 -0.41 -26.19 -9.26
CA SER A 203 -1.46 -26.67 -8.36
C SER A 203 -2.56 -25.62 -8.16
N HIS A 204 -2.18 -24.35 -8.00
CA HIS A 204 -3.10 -23.22 -7.96
C HIS A 204 -3.97 -23.13 -9.22
N LEU A 205 -3.36 -23.24 -10.41
CA LEU A 205 -4.09 -23.22 -11.68
C LEU A 205 -5.07 -24.40 -11.80
N LYS A 206 -4.65 -25.59 -11.37
CA LYS A 206 -5.55 -26.77 -11.33
C LYS A 206 -6.77 -26.51 -10.44
N GLN A 207 -6.58 -25.90 -9.30
CA GLN A 207 -7.68 -25.57 -8.39
C GLN A 207 -8.60 -24.50 -9.00
N LYS A 208 -8.04 -23.48 -9.65
CA LYS A 208 -8.80 -22.36 -10.21
C LYS A 208 -9.60 -22.76 -11.46
N PHE A 209 -8.98 -23.48 -12.39
CA PHE A 209 -9.56 -23.76 -13.71
C PHE A 209 -10.10 -25.19 -13.86
N GLY A 210 -9.69 -26.12 -13.02
CA GLY A 210 -10.09 -27.53 -13.06
C GLY A 210 -9.46 -28.31 -14.21
N THR A 211 -9.57 -27.84 -15.45
CA THR A 211 -9.03 -28.50 -16.66
C THR A 211 -8.17 -27.52 -17.48
N THR A 212 -7.23 -28.08 -18.26
CA THR A 212 -6.43 -27.30 -19.21
C THR A 212 -7.29 -26.69 -20.32
N ASP A 213 -8.39 -27.37 -20.73
CA ASP A 213 -9.35 -26.81 -21.69
C ASP A 213 -10.03 -25.53 -21.16
N ALA A 214 -10.35 -25.48 -19.87
CA ALA A 214 -10.93 -24.27 -19.25
C ALA A 214 -9.88 -23.14 -19.19
N LEU A 215 -8.63 -23.47 -18.83
CA LEU A 215 -7.49 -22.56 -18.86
C LEU A 215 -7.28 -21.99 -20.26
N ASN A 216 -7.15 -22.86 -21.29
CA ASN A 216 -6.91 -22.49 -22.68
C ASN A 216 -7.98 -21.51 -23.19
N ARG A 217 -9.27 -21.77 -22.87
CA ARG A 217 -10.36 -20.86 -23.24
C ARG A 217 -10.30 -19.53 -22.51
N ALA A 218 -10.04 -19.54 -21.20
CA ALA A 218 -10.00 -18.32 -20.39
C ALA A 218 -8.84 -17.39 -20.78
N TRP A 219 -7.72 -17.95 -21.20
CA TRP A 219 -6.51 -17.23 -21.56
C TRP A 219 -6.30 -17.05 -23.07
N PHE A 220 -7.21 -17.60 -23.92
CA PHE A 220 -7.11 -17.56 -25.38
C PHE A 220 -5.80 -18.14 -25.92
N LEU A 221 -5.33 -19.26 -25.34
CA LEU A 221 -4.03 -19.84 -25.67
C LEU A 221 -3.96 -20.48 -27.06
N ASN A 222 -5.08 -20.62 -27.77
CA ASN A 222 -5.08 -20.97 -29.18
C ASN A 222 -4.44 -19.91 -30.09
N TYR A 223 -4.22 -18.70 -29.56
CA TYR A 223 -3.45 -17.68 -30.24
C TYR A 223 -1.97 -18.10 -30.28
N TRP A 224 -1.40 -18.17 -31.47
CA TRP A 224 -0.08 -18.72 -31.77
C TRP A 224 0.15 -20.19 -31.38
N GLY A 225 -0.91 -20.94 -31.03
CA GLY A 225 -0.82 -22.37 -30.72
C GLY A 225 -0.18 -22.63 -29.35
N GLU A 226 -0.43 -21.78 -28.37
CA GLU A 226 0.07 -21.90 -26.99
C GLU A 226 -0.79 -22.81 -26.10
N ASP A 227 -1.75 -23.57 -26.69
CA ASP A 227 -2.64 -24.47 -25.94
C ASP A 227 -1.87 -25.47 -25.05
N VAL A 228 -2.27 -25.61 -23.81
CA VAL A 228 -1.74 -26.57 -22.86
C VAL A 228 -2.54 -27.85 -22.91
N ASN A 229 -1.93 -28.96 -23.33
CA ASN A 229 -2.58 -30.26 -23.52
C ASN A 229 -2.55 -31.18 -22.30
N GLY A 230 -2.08 -30.70 -21.16
CA GLY A 230 -1.99 -31.41 -19.90
C GLY A 230 -1.25 -30.57 -18.90
N TRP A 231 -1.56 -30.71 -17.62
CA TRP A 231 -0.93 -29.88 -16.59
C TRP A 231 0.59 -30.07 -16.49
N GLU A 232 1.10 -31.24 -16.86
CA GLU A 232 2.54 -31.55 -16.95
C GLU A 232 3.24 -30.78 -18.07
N ASN A 233 2.49 -30.28 -19.06
CA ASN A 233 2.98 -29.53 -20.20
C ASN A 233 2.85 -28.00 -20.01
N LEU A 234 2.37 -27.55 -18.82
CA LEU A 234 2.33 -26.12 -18.51
C LEU A 234 3.77 -25.54 -18.63
N PRO A 235 3.99 -24.50 -19.47
CA PRO A 235 5.30 -23.90 -19.60
C PRO A 235 5.75 -23.24 -18.29
N THR A 236 7.06 -23.28 -18.03
CA THR A 236 7.62 -22.55 -16.91
C THR A 236 7.51 -21.04 -17.11
N ARG A 237 7.67 -20.26 -16.03
CA ARG A 237 7.58 -18.80 -16.07
C ARG A 237 8.50 -18.16 -17.13
N ASP A 238 9.68 -18.73 -17.35
CA ASP A 238 10.68 -18.23 -18.31
C ASP A 238 10.21 -18.36 -19.77
N SER A 239 9.35 -19.32 -20.06
CA SER A 239 8.87 -19.63 -21.40
C SER A 239 7.49 -19.03 -21.70
N ALA A 240 6.83 -18.43 -20.72
CA ALA A 240 5.47 -17.92 -20.86
C ALA A 240 5.46 -16.48 -21.42
N THR A 241 4.70 -16.24 -22.48
CA THR A 241 4.55 -14.93 -23.12
C THR A 241 3.17 -14.31 -22.90
N SER A 242 2.16 -15.14 -22.65
CA SER A 242 0.77 -14.71 -22.45
C SER A 242 0.63 -13.70 -21.31
N THR A 243 -0.09 -12.62 -21.54
CA THR A 243 -0.40 -11.61 -20.50
C THR A 243 -1.27 -12.18 -19.38
N SER A 244 -2.14 -13.14 -19.71
CA SER A 244 -2.96 -13.86 -18.72
C SER A 244 -2.08 -14.70 -17.78
N TYR A 245 -1.07 -15.39 -18.33
CA TYR A 245 -0.10 -16.13 -17.53
C TYR A 245 0.68 -15.20 -16.60
N LYS A 246 1.19 -14.08 -17.13
CA LYS A 246 1.96 -13.10 -16.35
C LYS A 246 1.14 -12.52 -15.19
N LEU A 247 -0.13 -12.16 -15.46
CA LEU A 247 -1.03 -11.65 -14.43
C LEU A 247 -1.29 -12.69 -13.34
N GLU A 248 -1.56 -13.94 -13.74
CA GLU A 248 -1.82 -15.00 -12.77
C GLU A 248 -0.58 -15.40 -11.97
N TRP A 249 0.60 -15.31 -12.58
CA TRP A 249 1.86 -15.45 -11.87
C TRP A 249 2.06 -14.34 -10.82
N SER A 250 1.78 -13.08 -11.15
CA SER A 250 1.84 -11.99 -10.16
C SER A 250 0.87 -12.22 -9.00
N ARG A 251 -0.35 -12.68 -9.27
CA ARG A 251 -1.30 -13.07 -8.20
C ARG A 251 -0.79 -14.22 -7.36
N TRP A 252 -0.10 -15.18 -7.98
CA TRP A 252 0.53 -16.28 -7.26
C TRP A 252 1.64 -15.79 -6.34
N GLU A 253 2.51 -14.90 -6.81
CA GLU A 253 3.56 -14.27 -5.99
C GLU A 253 2.95 -13.53 -4.79
N GLN A 254 1.94 -12.71 -5.01
CA GLN A 254 1.19 -12.01 -3.95
C GLN A 254 0.58 -12.97 -2.92
N MET A 255 -0.01 -14.06 -3.40
CA MET A 255 -0.60 -15.07 -2.53
C MET A 255 0.45 -15.82 -1.71
N ARG A 256 1.62 -16.11 -2.26
CA ARG A 256 2.75 -16.70 -1.52
C ARG A 256 3.20 -15.81 -0.37
N VAL A 257 3.43 -14.51 -0.65
CA VAL A 257 3.78 -13.51 0.38
C VAL A 257 2.70 -13.43 1.45
N THR A 258 1.44 -13.32 1.04
CA THR A 258 0.30 -13.29 1.97
C THR A 258 0.25 -14.52 2.86
N ASN A 259 0.42 -15.71 2.28
CA ASN A 259 0.41 -16.98 3.02
C ASN A 259 1.58 -17.08 4.00
N PHE A 260 2.77 -16.61 3.60
CA PHE A 260 3.94 -16.61 4.46
C PHE A 260 3.74 -15.70 5.67
N LEU A 261 3.40 -14.43 5.45
CA LEU A 261 3.21 -13.47 6.54
C LEU A 261 2.01 -13.81 7.43
N THR A 262 0.93 -14.33 6.87
CA THR A 262 -0.21 -14.80 7.66
C THR A 262 0.18 -15.97 8.57
N TRP A 263 0.95 -16.92 8.05
CA TRP A 263 1.47 -18.05 8.82
C TRP A 263 2.42 -17.58 9.94
N GLU A 264 3.34 -16.65 9.70
CA GLU A 264 4.17 -16.08 10.76
C GLU A 264 3.32 -15.36 11.83
N ALA A 265 2.36 -14.53 11.39
CA ALA A 265 1.45 -13.84 12.32
C ALA A 265 0.69 -14.82 13.21
N GLU A 266 0.24 -15.95 12.67
CA GLU A 266 -0.44 -17.01 13.43
C GLU A 266 0.49 -17.68 14.45
N LEU A 267 1.74 -17.98 14.08
CA LEU A 267 2.74 -18.54 14.99
C LEU A 267 3.06 -17.58 16.13
N VAL A 268 3.29 -16.32 15.84
CA VAL A 268 3.53 -15.28 16.85
C VAL A 268 2.30 -15.16 17.75
N ARG A 269 1.11 -15.08 17.18
CA ARG A 269 -0.15 -14.96 17.97
C ARG A 269 -0.40 -16.15 18.87
N GLY A 270 -0.02 -17.36 18.44
CA GLY A 270 -0.10 -18.58 19.25
C GLY A 270 0.90 -18.65 20.41
N SER A 271 1.99 -17.87 20.34
CA SER A 271 3.10 -17.91 21.29
C SER A 271 3.22 -16.67 22.17
N ARG A 272 2.74 -15.49 21.73
CA ARG A 272 2.85 -14.19 22.39
C ARG A 272 2.01 -14.05 23.65
N GLY A 273 2.29 -13.03 24.47
CA GLY A 273 1.42 -12.55 25.55
C GLY A 273 0.22 -11.75 25.00
N PRO A 274 -0.87 -11.66 25.78
CA PRO A 274 -2.11 -11.01 25.31
C PRO A 274 -1.99 -9.49 25.10
N HIS A 275 -0.98 -8.85 25.68
CA HIS A 275 -0.72 -7.40 25.56
C HIS A 275 0.20 -7.04 24.39
N GLN A 276 0.78 -8.02 23.73
CA GLN A 276 1.71 -7.82 22.61
C GLN A 276 0.94 -7.81 21.29
N PHE A 277 1.12 -6.80 20.45
CA PHE A 277 0.52 -6.75 19.11
C PHE A 277 1.39 -7.49 18.08
N VAL A 278 0.82 -7.75 16.90
CA VAL A 278 1.54 -8.25 15.72
C VAL A 278 1.40 -7.23 14.60
N THR A 279 2.52 -6.89 14.00
CA THR A 279 2.62 -6.01 12.84
C THR A 279 3.62 -6.55 11.82
N HIS A 280 3.64 -5.95 10.64
CA HIS A 280 4.66 -6.09 9.61
C HIS A 280 5.01 -4.70 9.09
N ASP A 281 6.27 -4.46 8.80
CA ASP A 281 6.77 -3.20 8.23
C ASP A 281 6.80 -3.27 6.71
N PHE A 282 5.73 -2.83 6.07
CA PHE A 282 5.72 -2.73 4.61
C PHE A 282 6.76 -1.74 4.10
N ALA A 283 7.49 -2.08 3.03
CA ALA A 283 8.58 -1.28 2.42
C ALA A 283 8.09 -0.01 1.71
N GLY A 284 7.10 0.67 2.21
CA GLY A 284 6.39 1.78 1.55
C GLY A 284 4.97 1.36 1.18
N ALA A 285 4.48 1.77 0.02
CA ALA A 285 3.10 1.56 -0.40
C ALA A 285 3.00 1.04 -1.84
N MET A 286 2.00 0.22 -2.12
CA MET A 286 1.59 -0.16 -3.48
C MET A 286 2.65 -0.97 -4.25
N HIS A 287 3.13 -2.06 -3.67
CA HIS A 287 4.02 -3.00 -4.34
C HIS A 287 3.24 -3.94 -5.28
N ASN A 288 3.78 -4.18 -6.48
CA ASN A 288 3.10 -5.00 -7.49
C ASN A 288 3.09 -6.51 -7.16
N ASP A 289 4.00 -6.98 -6.32
CA ASP A 289 4.15 -8.39 -5.93
C ASP A 289 3.71 -8.68 -4.49
N VAL A 290 3.09 -7.71 -3.82
CA VAL A 290 2.57 -7.83 -2.44
C VAL A 290 1.13 -7.35 -2.38
N ASN A 291 0.23 -8.15 -1.84
CA ASN A 291 -1.14 -7.73 -1.56
C ASN A 291 -1.25 -7.27 -0.10
N GLU A 292 -0.85 -6.01 0.15
CA GLU A 292 -0.84 -5.43 1.50
C GLU A 292 -2.24 -5.42 2.13
N PHE A 293 -3.30 -5.28 1.33
CA PHE A 293 -4.68 -5.28 1.82
C PHE A 293 -5.06 -6.64 2.43
N GLU A 294 -4.72 -7.76 1.78
CA GLU A 294 -4.99 -9.09 2.32
C GLU A 294 -4.10 -9.40 3.54
N ILE A 295 -2.81 -9.04 3.50
CA ILE A 295 -1.88 -9.24 4.61
C ILE A 295 -2.34 -8.46 5.85
N ALA A 296 -2.80 -7.24 5.70
CA ALA A 296 -3.27 -6.39 6.80
C ALA A 296 -4.36 -7.06 7.65
N ARG A 297 -5.14 -7.98 7.08
CA ARG A 297 -6.17 -8.74 7.81
C ARG A 297 -5.59 -9.65 8.90
N SER A 298 -4.36 -10.13 8.70
CA SER A 298 -3.66 -10.97 9.66
C SER A 298 -2.88 -10.20 10.73
N LEU A 299 -2.82 -8.87 10.66
CA LEU A 299 -2.09 -8.01 11.59
C LEU A 299 -3.04 -7.36 12.62
N ASP A 300 -2.53 -7.06 13.81
CA ASP A 300 -3.26 -6.29 14.82
C ASP A 300 -3.26 -4.79 14.48
N VAL A 301 -2.15 -4.30 13.92
CA VAL A 301 -1.97 -2.95 13.40
C VAL A 301 -1.08 -3.00 12.17
N VAL A 302 -1.34 -2.12 11.20
CA VAL A 302 -0.48 -1.96 10.01
C VAL A 302 0.71 -1.09 10.35
N ALA A 303 1.88 -1.41 9.83
CA ALA A 303 3.03 -0.54 9.88
C ALA A 303 3.67 -0.42 8.49
N GLY A 304 4.34 0.70 8.24
CA GLY A 304 5.01 0.92 6.97
C GLY A 304 6.24 1.82 7.12
N ASN A 305 7.21 1.58 6.26
CA ASN A 305 8.41 2.40 6.13
C ASN A 305 8.12 3.54 5.16
N SER A 306 8.51 4.76 5.53
CA SER A 306 8.30 5.94 4.71
C SER A 306 9.56 6.77 4.65
N TYR A 307 10.27 6.68 3.54
CA TYR A 307 11.42 7.52 3.27
C TYR A 307 11.03 8.63 2.29
N HIS A 308 11.43 9.85 2.61
CA HIS A 308 10.93 11.05 1.94
C HIS A 308 12.05 11.97 1.46
N PRO A 309 11.81 12.79 0.43
CA PRO A 309 12.73 13.87 0.06
C PRO A 309 12.95 14.85 1.20
N THR A 310 14.14 15.44 1.25
CA THR A 310 14.54 16.45 2.25
C THR A 310 14.91 17.77 1.58
N GLN A 311 15.30 18.77 2.37
CA GLN A 311 15.72 20.08 1.90
C GLN A 311 14.61 20.75 1.06
N ASP A 312 14.95 21.38 -0.05
CA ASP A 312 13.98 22.09 -0.90
C ASP A 312 13.02 21.17 -1.67
N HIS A 313 13.25 19.86 -1.62
CA HIS A 313 12.38 18.85 -2.24
C HIS A 313 11.31 18.29 -1.29
N MET A 314 11.38 18.62 0.00
CA MET A 314 10.37 18.20 0.97
C MET A 314 9.07 18.97 0.75
N ASP A 315 7.99 18.25 0.45
CA ASP A 315 6.65 18.83 0.27
C ASP A 315 5.56 18.09 1.06
N GLY A 316 5.94 17.05 1.82
CA GLY A 316 5.07 16.22 2.64
C GLY A 316 4.11 15.31 1.87
N TRP A 317 4.18 15.32 0.55
CA TRP A 317 3.27 14.52 -0.28
C TRP A 317 3.55 13.02 -0.17
N SER A 318 4.80 12.58 -0.26
CA SER A 318 5.17 11.16 -0.17
C SER A 318 4.75 10.53 1.15
N ASP A 319 4.99 11.23 2.27
CA ASP A 319 4.55 10.77 3.60
C ASP A 319 3.04 10.72 3.73
N SER A 320 2.35 11.67 3.08
CA SER A 320 0.89 11.69 3.03
C SER A 320 0.34 10.54 2.20
N GLU A 321 0.95 10.21 1.06
CA GLU A 321 0.54 9.08 0.20
C GLU A 321 0.68 7.75 0.95
N VAL A 322 1.86 7.49 1.53
CA VAL A 322 2.10 6.28 2.34
C VAL A 322 1.14 6.23 3.53
N GLY A 323 0.96 7.33 4.27
CA GLY A 323 0.08 7.37 5.42
C GLY A 323 -1.39 7.18 5.07
N ASP A 324 -1.88 7.81 4.00
CA ASP A 324 -3.24 7.64 3.52
C ASP A 324 -3.49 6.20 3.04
N TYR A 325 -2.50 5.57 2.41
CA TYR A 325 -2.56 4.17 2.00
C TYR A 325 -2.56 3.22 3.21
N MET A 326 -1.59 3.33 4.12
CA MET A 326 -1.47 2.47 5.31
C MET A 326 -2.72 2.54 6.19
N ARG A 327 -3.25 3.76 6.41
CA ARG A 327 -4.51 3.93 7.14
C ARG A 327 -5.67 3.19 6.46
N SER A 328 -5.71 3.18 5.15
CA SER A 328 -6.81 2.60 4.38
C SER A 328 -6.84 1.08 4.41
N LEU A 329 -5.70 0.39 4.57
CA LEU A 329 -5.61 -1.07 4.60
C LEU A 329 -6.47 -1.71 5.70
N LYS A 330 -6.64 -1.05 6.84
CA LYS A 330 -7.51 -1.49 7.96
C LYS A 330 -8.58 -0.46 8.36
N HIS A 331 -8.72 0.63 7.62
CA HIS A 331 -9.59 1.76 7.97
C HIS A 331 -9.33 2.27 9.40
N GLY A 332 -8.06 2.31 9.81
CA GLY A 332 -7.64 2.67 11.16
C GLY A 332 -6.23 3.26 11.21
N ASN A 333 -5.82 3.67 12.41
CA ASN A 333 -4.48 4.22 12.61
C ASN A 333 -3.40 3.17 12.30
N TYR A 334 -2.20 3.66 11.97
CA TYR A 334 -1.05 2.85 11.55
C TYR A 334 0.21 3.24 12.33
N LEU A 335 1.30 2.50 12.13
CA LEU A 335 2.61 2.77 12.69
C LEU A 335 3.58 3.14 11.55
N VAL A 336 4.53 4.02 11.83
CA VAL A 336 5.71 4.22 10.99
C VAL A 336 6.88 3.56 11.68
N THR A 337 7.41 2.51 11.06
CA THR A 337 8.49 1.69 11.61
C THR A 337 9.86 2.15 11.14
N GLU A 338 9.91 2.90 10.04
CA GLU A 338 11.13 3.52 9.55
C GLU A 338 10.84 4.83 8.81
N THR A 339 11.61 5.87 9.13
CA THR A 339 11.68 7.12 8.37
C THR A 339 13.08 7.72 8.47
N ASN A 340 13.37 8.75 7.68
CA ASN A 340 14.68 9.40 7.64
C ASN A 340 15.09 9.98 9.01
N ALA A 341 16.27 9.60 9.51
CA ALA A 341 16.92 10.31 10.61
C ALA A 341 17.83 11.44 10.09
N GLN A 342 18.66 11.15 9.10
CA GLN A 342 19.53 12.12 8.43
C GLN A 342 19.48 11.87 6.91
N THR A 343 20.47 11.20 6.37
CA THR A 343 20.54 10.88 4.94
C THR A 343 20.12 9.45 4.68
N THR A 344 19.60 9.17 3.50
CA THR A 344 19.06 7.87 3.07
C THR A 344 19.64 7.50 1.72
N ASP A 345 20.66 6.71 1.67
CA ASP A 345 21.19 6.07 0.46
C ASP A 345 22.30 5.08 0.81
N TRP A 346 22.51 4.11 -0.04
CA TRP A 346 23.63 3.17 0.07
C TRP A 346 24.93 3.73 -0.51
N SER A 347 24.86 4.88 -1.18
CA SER A 347 26.03 5.52 -1.80
C SER A 347 26.24 6.95 -1.27
N SER A 348 27.44 7.49 -1.46
CA SER A 348 27.73 8.89 -1.14
C SER A 348 27.18 9.90 -2.15
N ALA A 349 26.46 9.44 -3.20
CA ALA A 349 25.99 10.30 -4.28
C ALA A 349 24.71 11.10 -3.97
N PHE A 350 23.92 10.66 -2.96
CA PHE A 350 22.60 11.23 -2.65
C PHE A 350 22.46 11.59 -1.17
N GLN A 351 23.44 12.31 -0.64
CA GLN A 351 23.50 12.70 0.77
C GLN A 351 22.88 14.08 1.01
N PHE A 352 21.56 14.12 1.22
CA PHE A 352 20.76 15.33 1.45
C PHE A 352 20.22 15.35 2.89
N PRO A 353 21.00 15.78 3.92
CA PRO A 353 20.48 15.85 5.28
C PRO A 353 19.36 16.89 5.39
N PRO A 354 18.33 16.64 6.20
CA PRO A 354 17.21 17.57 6.36
C PRO A 354 17.67 18.92 6.93
N TYR A 355 16.96 19.99 6.55
CA TYR A 355 17.12 21.31 7.19
C TYR A 355 16.53 21.31 8.60
N ASP A 356 16.87 22.31 9.41
CA ASP A 356 16.29 22.48 10.75
C ASP A 356 14.77 22.65 10.67
N GLY A 357 14.03 21.89 11.47
CA GLY A 357 12.58 21.84 11.49
C GLY A 357 11.98 20.72 10.64
N GLN A 358 12.70 20.18 9.64
CA GLN A 358 12.16 19.16 8.74
C GLN A 358 11.94 17.81 9.39
N LEU A 359 12.78 17.37 10.33
CA LEU A 359 12.55 16.13 11.09
C LEU A 359 11.28 16.23 11.93
N ARG A 360 11.10 17.37 12.61
CA ARG A 360 9.87 17.62 13.37
C ARG A 360 8.65 17.66 12.47
N GLN A 361 8.73 18.36 11.34
CA GLN A 361 7.64 18.48 10.38
C GLN A 361 7.22 17.13 9.79
N ASN A 362 8.19 16.26 9.45
CA ASN A 362 7.93 14.90 8.98
C ASN A 362 7.11 14.10 10.01
N VAL A 363 7.51 14.11 11.28
CA VAL A 363 6.77 13.41 12.35
C VAL A 363 5.31 13.86 12.39
N TYR A 364 5.06 15.15 12.36
CA TYR A 364 3.68 15.67 12.37
C TYR A 364 2.91 15.40 11.07
N THR A 365 3.59 15.26 9.94
CA THR A 365 2.95 14.81 8.67
C THR A 365 2.39 13.39 8.79
N HIS A 366 3.15 12.49 9.40
CA HIS A 366 2.69 11.14 9.69
C HIS A 366 1.53 11.13 10.69
N LEU A 367 1.63 11.88 11.79
CA LEU A 367 0.56 11.96 12.79
C LEU A 367 -0.73 12.56 12.21
N ALA A 368 -0.62 13.58 11.37
CA ALA A 368 -1.75 14.16 10.65
C ALA A 368 -2.40 13.20 9.64
N SER A 369 -1.67 12.19 9.18
CA SER A 369 -2.17 11.10 8.34
C SER A 369 -2.72 9.92 9.15
N GLY A 370 -2.63 9.96 10.49
CA GLY A 370 -3.19 8.96 11.40
C GLY A 370 -2.16 7.99 12.00
N ALA A 371 -0.86 8.27 11.92
CA ALA A 371 0.14 7.45 12.61
C ALA A 371 -0.03 7.56 14.14
N SER A 372 0.14 6.43 14.84
CA SER A 372 0.19 6.37 16.30
C SER A 372 1.60 6.15 16.85
N MET A 373 2.55 5.90 15.97
CA MET A 373 3.97 5.74 16.27
C MET A 373 4.80 6.24 15.09
N VAL A 374 5.96 6.83 15.38
CA VAL A 374 6.98 7.15 14.38
C VAL A 374 8.34 6.71 14.90
N GLU A 375 9.03 5.86 14.15
CA GLU A 375 10.38 5.39 14.42
C GLU A 375 11.31 5.74 13.28
N TYR A 376 12.53 6.14 13.65
CA TYR A 376 13.60 6.42 12.69
C TYR A 376 14.38 5.16 12.32
N TRP A 377 14.76 5.02 11.12
CA TRP A 377 15.89 4.23 10.68
C TRP A 377 17.12 5.13 10.68
N HIS A 378 18.00 5.05 11.62
CA HIS A 378 18.04 4.26 12.85
C HIS A 378 18.77 5.05 13.95
N TRP A 379 19.08 4.42 15.11
CA TRP A 379 19.71 5.14 16.22
C TRP A 379 21.06 5.71 15.88
N ALA A 380 21.98 4.89 15.35
CA ALA A 380 23.38 5.25 15.13
C ALA A 380 23.84 4.84 13.74
N SER A 381 24.53 5.72 13.04
CA SER A 381 25.10 5.43 11.70
C SER A 381 25.97 4.19 11.69
N ILE A 382 25.77 3.33 10.71
CA ILE A 382 26.45 2.02 10.60
C ILE A 382 27.89 2.20 10.13
N HIS A 383 28.83 1.49 10.79
CA HIS A 383 30.26 1.60 10.53
C HIS A 383 30.77 0.68 9.41
N ALA A 384 29.97 -0.29 8.98
CA ALA A 384 30.34 -1.25 7.96
C ALA A 384 29.11 -1.74 7.19
N GLY A 385 29.33 -2.30 6.01
CA GLY A 385 28.27 -2.85 5.16
C GLY A 385 27.71 -1.85 4.16
N GLN A 386 26.60 -2.23 3.55
CA GLN A 386 26.00 -1.47 2.44
C GLN A 386 25.38 -0.13 2.88
N GLU A 387 24.92 -0.05 4.13
CA GLU A 387 24.18 1.11 4.66
C GLU A 387 25.09 2.11 5.39
N THR A 388 26.39 2.12 5.13
CA THR A 388 27.34 3.07 5.73
C THR A 388 26.95 4.53 5.52
N TYR A 389 26.33 4.86 4.40
CA TYR A 389 25.84 6.22 4.10
C TYR A 389 24.40 6.48 4.52
N TRP A 390 23.70 5.49 5.02
CA TRP A 390 22.38 5.65 5.64
C TRP A 390 22.54 6.06 7.09
N LYS A 391 22.45 7.35 7.35
CA LYS A 391 22.81 7.91 8.66
C LYS A 391 21.67 7.87 9.65
N GLY A 392 21.95 7.38 10.84
CA GLY A 392 21.05 7.37 11.97
C GLY A 392 20.90 8.71 12.70
N ILE A 393 20.23 8.72 13.84
CA ILE A 393 20.09 9.91 14.72
C ILE A 393 21.47 10.38 15.18
N LEU A 394 22.34 9.46 15.61
CA LEU A 394 23.75 9.72 15.86
C LEU A 394 24.56 9.50 14.59
N SER A 395 25.53 10.36 14.33
CA SER A 395 26.48 10.21 13.22
C SER A 395 27.51 9.11 13.50
N HIS A 396 28.50 8.91 12.62
CA HIS A 396 29.53 7.85 12.78
C HIS A 396 30.42 8.04 14.01
N ASP A 397 30.51 9.23 14.57
CA ASP A 397 31.20 9.48 15.84
C ASP A 397 30.40 9.03 17.07
N LEU A 398 29.13 8.64 16.88
CA LEU A 398 28.21 8.14 17.91
C LEU A 398 27.89 9.17 19.01
N GLU A 399 28.06 10.46 18.70
CA GLU A 399 27.84 11.57 19.62
C GLU A 399 26.56 12.37 19.24
N PRO A 400 25.93 13.04 20.22
CA PRO A 400 24.80 13.94 19.95
C PRO A 400 25.15 15.04 18.95
N ASN A 401 24.30 15.22 17.95
CA ASN A 401 24.47 16.18 16.87
C ASN A 401 23.18 17.00 16.66
N ARG A 402 23.09 17.74 15.54
CA ARG A 402 21.91 18.56 15.18
C ARG A 402 20.63 17.71 15.07
N ALA A 403 20.70 16.53 14.43
CA ALA A 403 19.55 15.65 14.31
C ALA A 403 19.08 15.14 15.68
N TYR A 404 20.01 14.69 16.54
CA TYR A 404 19.69 14.30 17.92
C TYR A 404 18.99 15.44 18.69
N ALA A 405 19.48 16.68 18.55
CA ALA A 405 18.88 17.83 19.24
C ALA A 405 17.44 18.10 18.76
N GLU A 406 17.16 17.94 17.46
CA GLU A 406 15.82 18.12 16.90
C GLU A 406 14.89 16.96 17.30
N VAL A 407 15.36 15.72 17.23
CA VAL A 407 14.63 14.52 17.70
C VAL A 407 14.28 14.68 19.18
N SER A 408 15.22 15.13 20.01
CA SER A 408 14.97 15.36 21.45
C SER A 408 13.88 16.42 21.69
N ARG A 409 13.92 17.55 20.97
CA ARG A 409 12.87 18.58 21.07
C ARG A 409 11.49 18.01 20.71
N THR A 410 11.42 17.29 19.60
CA THR A 410 10.19 16.68 19.12
C THR A 410 9.65 15.64 20.10
N ALA A 411 10.51 14.79 20.67
CA ALA A 411 10.12 13.80 21.67
C ALA A 411 9.52 14.46 22.93
N HIS A 412 10.17 15.49 23.47
CA HIS A 412 9.64 16.20 24.63
C HIS A 412 8.33 16.95 24.34
N GLU A 413 8.16 17.45 23.12
CA GLU A 413 6.90 18.03 22.67
C GLU A 413 5.81 16.96 22.59
N LEU A 414 6.08 15.80 21.98
CA LEU A 414 5.15 14.66 21.89
C LEU A 414 4.80 14.07 23.26
N ASN A 415 5.74 14.01 24.20
CA ASN A 415 5.46 13.57 25.55
C ASN A 415 4.41 14.47 26.26
N ARG A 416 4.35 15.76 25.87
CA ARG A 416 3.36 16.71 26.41
C ARG A 416 2.02 16.67 25.67
N ILE A 417 2.03 16.65 24.33
CA ILE A 417 0.82 16.81 23.51
C ILE A 417 0.34 15.50 22.84
N GLY A 418 1.12 14.43 22.91
CA GLY A 418 0.82 13.14 22.25
C GLY A 418 -0.56 12.57 22.56
N PRO A 419 -1.10 12.66 23.81
CA PRO A 419 -2.47 12.22 24.09
C PRO A 419 -3.56 12.95 23.30
N HIS A 420 -3.30 14.15 22.78
CA HIS A 420 -4.21 14.91 21.91
C HIS A 420 -4.10 14.51 20.44
N LEU A 421 -3.03 13.82 20.04
CA LEU A 421 -2.68 13.54 18.65
C LEU A 421 -2.83 12.06 18.26
N VAL A 422 -2.75 11.16 19.25
CA VAL A 422 -2.81 9.71 19.02
C VAL A 422 -4.23 9.28 18.63
N ASN A 423 -4.32 8.23 17.85
CA ASN A 423 -5.59 7.62 17.43
C ASN A 423 -6.56 8.61 16.78
N LEU A 424 -6.03 9.49 15.95
CA LEU A 424 -6.77 10.52 15.24
C LEU A 424 -7.81 9.86 14.33
N LYS A 425 -9.09 10.22 14.50
CA LYS A 425 -10.17 9.78 13.63
C LYS A 425 -10.24 10.67 12.40
N ILE A 426 -9.87 10.12 11.25
CA ILE A 426 -9.92 10.77 9.95
C ILE A 426 -11.15 10.27 9.20
N SER A 427 -11.92 11.19 8.58
CA SER A 427 -13.19 10.88 7.91
C SER A 427 -13.25 11.54 6.54
N ASN A 428 -12.43 11.05 5.62
CA ASN A 428 -12.36 11.56 4.25
C ASN A 428 -13.63 11.25 3.46
N LYS A 429 -13.94 12.10 2.49
CA LYS A 429 -15.09 11.95 1.58
C LYS A 429 -14.64 11.66 0.14
N VAL A 430 -13.35 11.62 -0.10
CA VAL A 430 -12.75 11.26 -1.38
C VAL A 430 -11.92 10.00 -1.17
N ALA A 431 -11.99 9.08 -2.14
CA ALA A 431 -11.10 7.93 -2.18
C ALA A 431 -10.56 7.69 -3.59
N ILE A 432 -9.39 7.06 -3.66
CA ILE A 432 -8.79 6.56 -4.89
C ILE A 432 -8.90 5.04 -4.91
N LEU A 433 -9.41 4.47 -6.00
CA LEU A 433 -9.44 3.02 -6.20
C LEU A 433 -8.05 2.56 -6.64
N TYR A 434 -7.38 1.76 -5.82
CA TYR A 434 -6.15 1.07 -6.19
C TYR A 434 -6.45 -0.34 -6.65
N SER A 435 -6.05 -0.70 -7.87
CA SER A 435 -6.22 -2.03 -8.45
C SER A 435 -4.86 -2.65 -8.75
N LEU A 436 -4.45 -3.61 -7.93
CA LEU A 436 -3.19 -4.33 -8.09
C LEU A 436 -3.14 -5.12 -9.41
N ASP A 437 -4.26 -5.68 -9.84
CA ASP A 437 -4.38 -6.33 -11.16
C ASP A 437 -4.16 -5.34 -12.31
N SER A 438 -4.73 -4.14 -12.22
CA SER A 438 -4.54 -3.11 -13.26
C SER A 438 -3.11 -2.58 -13.27
N ALA A 439 -2.47 -2.45 -12.11
CA ALA A 439 -1.06 -2.09 -12.01
C ALA A 439 -0.19 -3.12 -12.75
N ASN A 440 -0.32 -4.39 -12.39
CA ASN A 440 0.41 -5.49 -13.06
C ASN A 440 0.08 -5.59 -14.56
N GLY A 441 -1.20 -5.46 -14.91
CA GLY A 441 -1.63 -5.52 -16.32
C GLY A 441 -1.02 -4.42 -17.18
N LEU A 442 -0.90 -3.21 -16.64
CA LEU A 442 -0.30 -2.08 -17.36
C LEU A 442 1.24 -2.11 -17.36
N ASP A 443 1.87 -2.79 -16.42
CA ASP A 443 3.30 -3.12 -16.52
C ASP A 443 3.59 -4.06 -17.69
N PHE A 444 2.69 -4.98 -17.99
CA PHE A 444 2.83 -5.89 -19.14
C PHE A 444 2.40 -5.25 -20.46
N MET A 445 1.42 -4.33 -20.41
CA MET A 445 0.82 -3.66 -21.57
C MET A 445 0.81 -2.13 -21.36
N PRO A 446 1.98 -1.49 -21.25
CA PRO A 446 2.09 -0.07 -20.94
C PRO A 446 1.45 0.80 -22.03
N PHE A 447 0.98 1.97 -21.64
CA PHE A 447 0.41 2.95 -22.57
C PHE A 447 1.40 4.05 -23.00
N THR A 448 2.62 4.00 -22.46
CA THR A 448 3.70 4.89 -22.85
C THR A 448 4.94 4.12 -23.26
N HIS A 449 5.82 4.74 -24.03
CA HIS A 449 7.15 4.23 -24.34
C HIS A 449 8.15 5.37 -24.41
N SER A 450 9.42 5.09 -24.13
CA SER A 450 10.53 5.98 -24.40
C SER A 450 11.49 5.28 -25.35
N GLY A 451 11.40 5.55 -26.63
CA GLY A 451 12.30 4.95 -27.59
C GLY A 451 11.63 4.62 -28.95
N PRO A 452 12.34 3.93 -29.82
CA PRO A 452 11.80 3.54 -31.10
C PRO A 452 10.56 2.66 -30.99
N GLN A 453 9.68 2.71 -31.98
CA GLN A 453 8.59 1.76 -32.15
C GLN A 453 9.11 0.33 -31.88
N TRP A 454 8.36 -0.49 -31.16
CA TRP A 454 8.70 -1.84 -30.72
C TRP A 454 9.62 -1.94 -29.47
N SER A 455 10.08 -0.81 -28.89
CA SER A 455 10.76 -0.84 -27.61
C SER A 455 9.75 -0.69 -26.46
N THR A 456 9.73 -1.61 -25.52
CA THR A 456 8.97 -1.51 -24.27
C THR A 456 9.85 -1.10 -23.09
N ALA A 457 11.14 -0.86 -23.34
CA ALA A 457 12.05 -0.36 -22.33
C ALA A 457 11.70 1.12 -22.02
N ASP A 458 11.67 1.47 -20.76
CA ASP A 458 11.44 2.82 -20.24
C ASP A 458 10.03 3.42 -20.48
N ALA A 459 8.97 2.71 -20.12
CA ALA A 459 7.65 3.32 -19.96
C ALA A 459 7.73 4.42 -18.87
N ARG A 460 7.45 5.68 -19.26
CA ARG A 460 7.59 6.85 -18.35
C ARG A 460 6.32 7.24 -17.62
N ALA A 461 5.18 6.74 -18.06
CA ALA A 461 3.93 6.87 -17.37
C ALA A 461 3.29 5.48 -17.30
N ASP A 462 3.26 4.94 -16.14
CA ASP A 462 2.64 3.67 -15.78
C ASP A 462 1.39 3.93 -14.92
N TYR A 463 0.75 2.87 -14.46
CA TYR A 463 -0.37 2.96 -13.54
C TYR A 463 -0.01 3.73 -12.26
N GLY A 464 1.15 3.44 -11.68
CA GLY A 464 1.63 4.10 -10.47
C GLY A 464 1.84 5.60 -10.66
N SER A 465 2.41 6.02 -11.79
CA SER A 465 2.60 7.46 -12.12
C SER A 465 1.26 8.18 -12.25
N LEU A 466 0.27 7.58 -12.90
CA LEU A 466 -1.08 8.14 -13.02
C LEU A 466 -1.77 8.26 -11.66
N LEU A 467 -1.71 7.21 -10.85
CA LEU A 467 -2.30 7.20 -9.51
C LEU A 467 -1.65 8.28 -8.63
N ARG A 468 -0.32 8.36 -8.62
CA ARG A 468 0.42 9.38 -7.87
C ARG A 468 0.10 10.80 -8.33
N GLN A 469 -0.07 11.04 -9.63
CA GLN A 469 -0.53 12.33 -10.16
C GLN A 469 -1.90 12.72 -9.57
N LEU A 470 -2.85 11.79 -9.55
CA LEU A 470 -4.20 12.03 -9.04
C LEU A 470 -4.18 12.27 -7.52
N HIS A 471 -3.42 11.47 -6.75
CA HIS A 471 -3.24 11.68 -5.31
C HIS A 471 -2.56 13.03 -5.02
N ARG A 472 -1.47 13.35 -5.74
CA ARG A 472 -0.75 14.62 -5.59
C ARG A 472 -1.62 15.83 -5.92
N THR A 473 -2.52 15.71 -6.91
CA THR A 473 -3.50 16.73 -7.24
C THR A 473 -4.46 16.99 -6.09
N LEU A 474 -5.01 15.94 -5.46
CA LEU A 474 -5.90 16.07 -4.30
C LEU A 474 -5.14 16.63 -3.08
N TYR A 475 -3.91 16.17 -2.84
CA TYR A 475 -3.03 16.71 -1.80
C TYR A 475 -2.74 18.20 -1.99
N ALA A 476 -2.43 18.62 -3.21
CA ALA A 476 -2.21 20.03 -3.55
C ALA A 476 -3.47 20.90 -3.35
N LEU A 477 -4.66 20.31 -3.51
CA LEU A 477 -5.96 20.92 -3.22
C LEU A 477 -6.36 20.86 -1.74
N ASN A 478 -5.48 20.39 -0.85
CA ASN A 478 -5.78 20.22 0.57
C ASN A 478 -7.02 19.34 0.84
N VAL A 479 -7.17 18.24 0.08
CA VAL A 479 -8.28 17.29 0.21
C VAL A 479 -7.75 16.00 0.83
N GLY A 480 -8.32 15.60 1.95
CA GLY A 480 -8.01 14.31 2.57
C GLY A 480 -8.52 13.15 1.73
N VAL A 481 -7.68 12.14 1.56
CA VAL A 481 -7.91 10.99 0.68
C VAL A 481 -7.79 9.69 1.47
N ASP A 482 -8.64 8.71 1.15
CA ASP A 482 -8.46 7.31 1.50
C ASP A 482 -8.20 6.50 0.22
N PHE A 483 -7.62 5.32 0.35
CA PHE A 483 -7.62 4.33 -0.71
C PHE A 483 -8.76 3.34 -0.50
N VAL A 484 -9.29 2.82 -1.60
CA VAL A 484 -10.24 1.71 -1.63
C VAL A 484 -9.74 0.65 -2.59
N PHE A 485 -10.12 -0.59 -2.35
CA PHE A 485 -9.64 -1.75 -3.07
C PHE A 485 -10.81 -2.45 -3.77
N PRO A 486 -10.59 -3.22 -4.87
CA PRO A 486 -11.64 -4.01 -5.52
C PRO A 486 -12.40 -4.90 -4.55
N GLU A 487 -11.72 -5.42 -3.53
CA GLU A 487 -12.24 -6.32 -2.50
C GLU A 487 -13.08 -5.62 -1.43
N ASP A 488 -13.03 -4.29 -1.32
CA ASP A 488 -13.88 -3.55 -0.37
C ASP A 488 -15.35 -3.78 -0.68
N ALA A 489 -16.12 -4.06 0.37
CA ALA A 489 -17.54 -4.41 0.21
C ALA A 489 -18.39 -3.24 -0.31
N ASP A 490 -18.07 -2.01 0.09
CA ASP A 490 -18.90 -0.83 -0.13
C ASP A 490 -18.08 0.46 -0.26
N PHE A 491 -18.48 1.32 -1.19
CA PHE A 491 -17.90 2.65 -1.42
C PHE A 491 -18.79 3.80 -0.95
N SER A 492 -19.97 3.53 -0.41
CA SER A 492 -21.03 4.52 -0.16
C SER A 492 -20.67 5.61 0.86
N ARG A 493 -19.64 5.38 1.70
CA ARG A 493 -19.16 6.39 2.65
C ARG A 493 -18.46 7.59 2.00
N TYR A 494 -17.99 7.41 0.76
CA TYR A 494 -17.34 8.45 -0.03
C TYR A 494 -18.35 9.16 -0.92
N LYS A 495 -18.09 10.43 -1.22
CA LYS A 495 -18.86 11.21 -2.17
C LYS A 495 -18.23 11.23 -3.56
N LEU A 496 -16.89 11.16 -3.61
CA LEU A 496 -16.13 11.12 -4.85
C LEU A 496 -15.18 9.92 -4.82
N LEU A 497 -15.26 9.08 -5.84
CA LEU A 497 -14.25 8.07 -6.17
C LEU A 497 -13.43 8.51 -7.36
N VAL A 498 -12.12 8.48 -7.22
CA VAL A 498 -11.16 8.64 -8.32
C VAL A 498 -10.69 7.25 -8.74
N VAL A 499 -10.85 6.91 -10.00
CA VAL A 499 -10.60 5.57 -10.54
C VAL A 499 -9.54 5.65 -11.65
N PRO A 500 -8.24 5.52 -11.29
CA PRO A 500 -7.17 5.55 -12.28
C PRO A 500 -7.19 4.25 -13.11
N ALA A 501 -7.12 4.39 -14.42
CA ALA A 501 -6.94 3.34 -15.43
C ALA A 501 -7.31 1.92 -14.96
N LEU A 502 -8.57 1.67 -14.60
CA LEU A 502 -9.05 0.37 -14.15
C LEU A 502 -9.06 -0.61 -15.35
N TYR A 503 -7.85 -0.93 -15.82
CA TYR A 503 -7.59 -1.69 -17.03
C TYR A 503 -8.10 -3.12 -16.94
N ILE A 504 -7.83 -3.78 -15.81
CA ILE A 504 -8.31 -5.13 -15.50
C ILE A 504 -9.37 -5.05 -14.41
N ALA A 505 -10.55 -5.56 -14.70
CA ALA A 505 -11.64 -5.68 -13.72
C ALA A 505 -12.59 -6.82 -14.12
N ASP A 506 -13.17 -7.47 -13.14
CA ASP A 506 -14.30 -8.36 -13.37
C ASP A 506 -15.62 -7.57 -13.56
N ASP A 507 -16.66 -8.23 -14.01
CA ASP A 507 -17.96 -7.61 -14.24
C ASP A 507 -18.64 -7.18 -12.91
N ALA A 508 -18.33 -7.86 -11.82
CA ALA A 508 -18.89 -7.55 -10.50
C ALA A 508 -18.38 -6.19 -9.98
N LEU A 509 -17.08 -5.92 -10.12
CA LEU A 509 -16.50 -4.63 -9.76
C LEU A 509 -17.05 -3.49 -10.63
N LEU A 510 -17.13 -3.70 -11.95
CA LEU A 510 -17.68 -2.70 -12.87
C LEU A 510 -19.15 -2.40 -12.57
N LYS A 511 -19.93 -3.44 -12.21
CA LYS A 511 -21.31 -3.27 -11.75
C LYS A 511 -21.37 -2.52 -10.42
N LYS A 512 -20.49 -2.83 -9.45
CA LYS A 512 -20.42 -2.14 -8.16
C LYS A 512 -20.16 -0.64 -8.34
N LEU A 513 -19.26 -0.26 -9.26
CA LEU A 513 -19.00 1.14 -9.62
C LEU A 513 -20.24 1.80 -10.27
N SER A 514 -20.90 1.10 -11.20
CA SER A 514 -22.15 1.61 -11.82
C SER A 514 -23.26 1.82 -10.80
N ASP A 515 -23.43 0.87 -9.87
CA ASP A 515 -24.42 0.96 -8.79
C ASP A 515 -24.09 2.11 -7.82
N TYR A 516 -22.80 2.34 -7.52
CA TYR A 516 -22.35 3.47 -6.71
C TYR A 516 -22.74 4.81 -7.35
N VAL A 517 -22.49 4.99 -8.66
CA VAL A 517 -22.93 6.20 -9.39
C VAL A 517 -24.44 6.33 -9.37
N LYS A 518 -25.17 5.24 -9.69
CA LYS A 518 -26.63 5.23 -9.72
C LYS A 518 -27.25 5.70 -8.41
N ASN A 519 -26.60 5.40 -7.28
CA ASN A 519 -27.07 5.73 -5.93
C ASN A 519 -26.56 7.09 -5.40
N GLY A 520 -25.98 7.95 -6.25
CA GLY A 520 -25.61 9.31 -5.91
C GLY A 520 -24.12 9.55 -5.64
N GLY A 521 -23.26 8.57 -5.91
CA GLY A 521 -21.82 8.76 -5.89
C GLY A 521 -21.32 9.50 -7.12
N HIS A 522 -20.23 10.26 -6.97
CA HIS A 522 -19.50 10.86 -8.08
C HIS A 522 -18.25 10.02 -8.39
N VAL A 523 -17.97 9.82 -9.68
CA VAL A 523 -16.78 9.08 -10.13
C VAL A 523 -16.01 9.94 -11.13
N LEU A 524 -14.71 10.14 -10.86
CA LEU A 524 -13.74 10.57 -11.87
C LEU A 524 -12.94 9.34 -12.30
N MET A 525 -13.10 8.92 -13.54
CA MET A 525 -12.48 7.72 -14.09
C MET A 525 -11.59 8.08 -15.26
N THR A 526 -10.44 7.42 -15.39
CA THR A 526 -9.53 7.71 -16.48
C THR A 526 -9.54 6.61 -17.55
N PHE A 527 -8.88 6.88 -18.65
CA PHE A 527 -8.76 6.03 -19.85
C PHE A 527 -8.41 4.57 -19.53
N LYS A 528 -8.64 3.66 -20.48
CA LYS A 528 -8.46 2.20 -20.40
C LYS A 528 -9.34 1.48 -19.37
N SER A 529 -10.19 2.18 -18.62
CA SER A 529 -11.05 1.54 -17.63
C SER A 529 -12.09 0.63 -18.27
N GLY A 530 -12.24 -0.60 -17.71
CA GLY A 530 -13.17 -1.62 -18.21
C GLY A 530 -12.74 -2.30 -19.52
N PHE A 531 -11.47 -2.15 -19.95
CA PHE A 531 -10.98 -2.66 -21.22
C PHE A 531 -10.76 -4.18 -21.23
N ALA A 532 -10.11 -4.72 -20.20
CA ALA A 532 -9.85 -6.15 -20.07
C ALA A 532 -10.62 -6.76 -18.89
N ASN A 533 -10.89 -8.07 -19.00
CA ASN A 533 -11.51 -8.85 -17.93
C ASN A 533 -10.47 -9.33 -16.90
N GLU A 534 -10.91 -10.07 -15.89
CA GLU A 534 -10.10 -10.62 -14.80
C GLU A 534 -8.97 -11.58 -15.26
N ASN A 535 -8.99 -12.03 -16.51
CA ASN A 535 -7.94 -12.85 -17.11
C ASN A 535 -7.02 -12.07 -18.06
N SER A 536 -7.00 -10.72 -17.98
CA SER A 536 -6.26 -9.85 -18.92
C SER A 536 -6.69 -10.00 -20.39
N ALA A 537 -7.86 -10.58 -20.64
CA ALA A 537 -8.41 -10.71 -21.98
C ALA A 537 -9.27 -9.49 -22.32
N VAL A 538 -9.06 -8.90 -23.49
CA VAL A 538 -9.87 -7.76 -23.95
C VAL A 538 -11.33 -8.19 -24.11
N ARG A 539 -12.24 -7.38 -23.63
CA ARG A 539 -13.67 -7.66 -23.67
C ARG A 539 -14.21 -7.66 -25.10
N TRP A 540 -15.15 -8.56 -25.38
CA TRP A 540 -15.87 -8.61 -26.67
C TRP A 540 -16.84 -7.46 -26.85
N SER A 541 -17.38 -6.93 -25.76
CA SER A 541 -18.27 -5.78 -25.79
C SER A 541 -17.50 -4.51 -26.12
N ARG A 542 -18.16 -3.59 -26.85
CA ARG A 542 -17.58 -2.28 -27.12
C ARG A 542 -17.23 -1.57 -25.81
N ALA A 543 -16.03 -1.01 -25.76
CA ALA A 543 -15.54 -0.29 -24.58
C ALA A 543 -16.44 0.91 -24.21
N PRO A 544 -16.62 1.22 -22.93
CA PRO A 544 -16.02 0.61 -21.73
C PRO A 544 -16.79 -0.63 -21.18
N GLY A 545 -17.39 -1.43 -22.04
CA GLY A 545 -18.01 -2.70 -21.66
C GLY A 545 -19.21 -2.54 -20.71
N PRO A 546 -19.25 -3.22 -19.56
CA PRO A 546 -20.35 -3.13 -18.60
C PRO A 546 -20.59 -1.74 -18.00
N LEU A 547 -19.59 -0.83 -18.09
CA LEU A 547 -19.72 0.55 -17.63
C LEU A 547 -20.51 1.45 -18.60
N ARG A 548 -20.85 0.97 -19.80
CA ARG A 548 -21.40 1.80 -20.88
C ARG A 548 -22.57 2.67 -20.43
N ASP A 549 -23.54 2.11 -19.72
CA ASP A 549 -24.74 2.83 -19.32
C ASP A 549 -24.39 3.94 -18.30
N ALA A 550 -23.53 3.65 -17.34
CA ALA A 550 -23.08 4.63 -16.36
C ALA A 550 -22.16 5.70 -16.99
N ALA A 551 -21.34 5.31 -17.94
CA ALA A 551 -20.41 6.20 -18.64
C ALA A 551 -21.09 7.06 -19.72
N GLY A 552 -22.18 6.57 -20.34
CA GLY A 552 -22.98 7.27 -21.35
C GLY A 552 -22.27 7.49 -22.70
N PHE A 553 -21.21 6.72 -22.95
CA PHE A 553 -20.44 6.74 -24.20
C PHE A 553 -19.91 5.35 -24.56
N THR A 554 -19.39 5.23 -25.77
CA THR A 554 -18.59 4.08 -26.21
C THR A 554 -17.35 4.54 -26.94
N TYR A 555 -16.38 3.64 -27.12
CA TYR A 555 -15.28 3.86 -28.07
C TYR A 555 -14.81 2.54 -28.68
N GLN A 556 -14.13 2.63 -29.83
CA GLN A 556 -13.56 1.49 -30.55
C GLN A 556 -12.10 1.75 -30.97
N GLU A 557 -11.71 3.00 -31.05
CA GLU A 557 -10.40 3.42 -31.51
C GLU A 557 -9.71 4.28 -30.47
N PHE A 558 -8.40 4.20 -30.47
CA PHE A 558 -7.52 5.00 -29.64
C PHE A 558 -6.17 5.23 -30.35
N SER A 559 -5.40 6.16 -29.86
CA SER A 559 -4.07 6.47 -30.38
C SER A 559 -3.11 6.82 -29.25
N ASN A 560 -1.84 6.46 -29.41
CA ASN A 560 -0.80 7.15 -28.68
C ASN A 560 -0.62 8.58 -29.25
N LEU A 561 -0.18 9.49 -28.40
CA LEU A 561 0.14 10.86 -28.80
C LEU A 561 1.66 11.03 -28.80
N GLU A 562 2.23 11.23 -29.98
CA GLU A 562 3.68 11.50 -30.12
C GLU A 562 4.08 12.87 -29.57
N GLN A 563 3.16 13.83 -29.64
CA GLN A 563 3.32 15.18 -29.09
C GLN A 563 2.10 15.53 -28.26
N PRO A 564 2.27 16.31 -27.18
CA PRO A 564 1.14 16.80 -26.43
C PRO A 564 0.17 17.61 -27.30
N LEU A 565 -1.13 17.42 -27.09
CA LEU A 565 -2.19 18.22 -27.71
C LEU A 565 -2.82 19.15 -26.69
N ALA A 566 -3.46 20.23 -27.15
CA ALA A 566 -4.35 21.04 -26.32
C ALA A 566 -5.79 20.47 -26.37
N LEU A 567 -6.60 20.86 -25.39
CA LEU A 567 -8.05 20.77 -25.49
C LEU A 567 -8.58 22.06 -26.16
N ARG A 568 -9.51 21.89 -27.10
CA ARG A 568 -10.07 23.00 -27.88
C ARG A 568 -10.75 24.02 -26.97
N SER A 569 -10.41 25.29 -27.17
CA SER A 569 -10.98 26.45 -26.46
C SER A 569 -10.75 26.46 -24.94
N ASP A 570 -9.80 25.67 -24.44
CA ASP A 570 -9.41 25.60 -23.03
C ASP A 570 -10.61 25.59 -22.05
N PRO A 571 -11.44 24.53 -22.05
CA PRO A 571 -12.73 24.53 -21.36
C PRO A 571 -12.60 24.59 -19.82
N PHE A 572 -11.42 24.33 -19.26
CA PHE A 572 -11.15 24.35 -17.82
C PHE A 572 -10.30 25.57 -17.40
N ALA A 573 -10.00 26.48 -18.32
CA ALA A 573 -9.17 27.66 -18.07
C ALA A 573 -7.77 27.29 -17.47
N ALA A 574 -7.14 26.27 -18.03
CA ALA A 574 -5.82 25.81 -17.62
C ALA A 574 -4.65 26.61 -18.22
N GLY A 575 -4.91 27.43 -19.25
CA GLY A 575 -3.94 28.30 -19.91
C GLY A 575 -2.80 27.50 -20.55
N LYS A 576 -1.55 27.78 -20.17
CA LYS A 576 -0.37 27.07 -20.70
C LYS A 576 -0.34 25.57 -20.38
N ASP A 577 -1.09 25.17 -19.33
CA ASP A 577 -1.17 23.80 -18.86
C ASP A 577 -2.32 23.02 -19.49
N ASN A 578 -3.08 23.63 -20.42
CA ASN A 578 -4.09 22.96 -21.22
C ASN A 578 -3.45 22.00 -22.22
N LYS A 579 -2.96 20.84 -21.69
CA LYS A 579 -2.23 19.82 -22.44
C LYS A 579 -2.67 18.43 -22.06
N VAL A 580 -2.75 17.55 -23.06
CA VAL A 580 -2.98 16.10 -22.93
C VAL A 580 -1.86 15.35 -23.64
N SER A 581 -1.47 14.17 -23.14
CA SER A 581 -0.28 13.46 -23.60
C SER A 581 -0.50 11.95 -23.62
N TYR A 582 0.40 11.23 -24.24
CA TYR A 582 0.60 9.78 -24.25
C TYR A 582 -0.52 8.98 -24.90
N TRP A 583 -1.79 9.17 -24.52
CA TRP A 583 -2.93 8.34 -24.91
C TRP A 583 -4.17 9.18 -25.22
N ALA A 584 -4.91 8.79 -26.25
CA ALA A 584 -6.18 9.39 -26.64
C ALA A 584 -7.18 8.32 -27.04
N GLU A 585 -8.33 8.27 -26.39
CA GLU A 585 -9.49 7.47 -26.78
C GLU A 585 -10.46 8.32 -27.59
N PHE A 586 -11.07 7.73 -28.63
CA PHE A 586 -12.02 8.42 -29.52
C PHE A 586 -13.44 8.17 -29.04
N LEU A 587 -13.84 8.93 -28.01
CA LEU A 587 -15.12 8.73 -27.34
C LEU A 587 -16.29 9.08 -28.27
N VAL A 588 -17.31 8.24 -28.29
CA VAL A 588 -18.58 8.48 -29.00
C VAL A 588 -19.67 8.59 -27.94
N ALA A 589 -20.06 9.82 -27.62
CA ALA A 589 -21.08 10.11 -26.63
C ALA A 589 -22.47 9.63 -27.11
N ASP A 590 -23.12 8.78 -26.32
CA ASP A 590 -24.52 8.35 -26.50
C ASP A 590 -25.44 9.28 -25.69
N HIS A 591 -25.21 9.38 -24.38
CA HIS A 591 -25.98 10.22 -23.45
C HIS A 591 -25.07 11.16 -22.66
N ALA A 592 -23.77 10.87 -22.59
CA ALA A 592 -22.80 11.70 -21.89
C ALA A 592 -22.66 13.08 -22.56
N LYS A 593 -22.53 14.10 -21.74
CA LYS A 593 -22.15 15.44 -22.19
C LYS A 593 -20.66 15.49 -22.46
N ALA A 594 -20.26 15.90 -23.68
CA ALA A 594 -18.88 16.23 -23.97
C ALA A 594 -18.46 17.51 -23.22
N LEU A 595 -17.41 17.42 -22.39
CA LEU A 595 -16.84 18.56 -21.67
C LEU A 595 -15.69 19.18 -22.43
N ALA A 596 -14.90 18.38 -23.14
CA ALA A 596 -13.73 18.83 -23.88
C ALA A 596 -13.51 17.99 -25.14
N PHE A 597 -12.91 18.60 -26.16
CA PHE A 597 -12.51 17.96 -27.41
C PHE A 597 -11.01 18.17 -27.63
N TYR A 598 -10.34 17.24 -28.31
CA TYR A 598 -8.96 17.44 -28.74
C TYR A 598 -8.86 18.62 -29.72
N ASP A 599 -7.84 19.46 -29.57
CA ASP A 599 -7.51 20.49 -30.57
C ASP A 599 -6.57 19.89 -31.61
N HIS A 600 -7.17 19.16 -32.54
CA HIS A 600 -6.46 18.45 -33.60
C HIS A 600 -7.37 18.28 -34.84
N PRO A 601 -6.87 18.43 -36.07
CA PRO A 601 -7.69 18.32 -37.28
C PRO A 601 -8.46 17.01 -37.43
N PHE A 602 -7.87 15.89 -37.00
CA PHE A 602 -8.48 14.58 -37.08
C PHE A 602 -9.14 14.20 -35.74
N PHE A 603 -8.41 14.22 -34.62
CA PHE A 603 -8.90 13.77 -33.30
C PHE A 603 -9.96 14.71 -32.73
N GLY A 604 -10.03 15.96 -33.16
CA GLY A 604 -11.01 16.94 -32.70
C GLY A 604 -12.46 16.65 -33.06
N LYS A 605 -12.74 15.52 -33.71
CA LYS A 605 -14.10 15.00 -33.92
C LYS A 605 -14.67 14.36 -32.66
N TRP A 606 -13.82 13.88 -31.76
CA TRP A 606 -14.21 13.12 -30.58
C TRP A 606 -13.95 13.88 -29.31
N PRO A 607 -14.84 13.75 -28.31
CA PRO A 607 -14.57 14.22 -26.98
C PRO A 607 -13.32 13.56 -26.39
N ALA A 608 -12.55 14.35 -25.63
CA ALA A 608 -11.45 13.87 -24.78
C ALA A 608 -11.92 13.63 -23.34
N ILE A 609 -12.92 14.43 -22.88
CA ILE A 609 -13.50 14.31 -21.54
C ILE A 609 -15.03 14.37 -21.68
N THR A 610 -15.71 13.45 -21.01
CA THR A 610 -17.18 13.38 -20.97
C THR A 610 -17.69 13.31 -19.53
N ARG A 611 -18.94 13.71 -19.30
CA ARG A 611 -19.65 13.51 -18.03
C ARG A 611 -21.05 12.99 -18.31
N ASN A 612 -21.45 11.96 -17.60
CA ASN A 612 -22.80 11.40 -17.68
C ASN A 612 -23.48 11.38 -16.31
N GLN A 613 -24.70 11.87 -16.25
CA GLN A 613 -25.56 11.67 -15.09
C GLN A 613 -26.21 10.29 -15.19
N TYR A 614 -26.00 9.45 -14.17
CA TYR A 614 -26.58 8.11 -14.10
C TYR A 614 -27.24 7.86 -12.75
N GLY A 615 -28.55 7.72 -12.75
CA GLY A 615 -29.34 7.75 -11.51
C GLY A 615 -29.27 9.14 -10.85
N THR A 616 -28.77 9.19 -9.63
CA THR A 616 -28.61 10.44 -8.86
C THR A 616 -27.16 10.92 -8.74
N GLY A 617 -26.19 10.18 -9.32
CA GLY A 617 -24.78 10.53 -9.34
C GLY A 617 -24.27 10.85 -10.75
N ASP A 618 -22.96 11.06 -10.85
CA ASP A 618 -22.28 11.44 -12.09
C ASP A 618 -21.01 10.62 -12.28
N LEU A 619 -20.70 10.29 -13.54
CA LEU A 619 -19.44 9.72 -13.95
C LEU A 619 -18.77 10.66 -14.96
N THR A 620 -17.62 11.22 -14.57
CA THR A 620 -16.71 11.95 -15.47
C THR A 620 -15.63 11.02 -15.93
N TYR A 621 -15.38 11.00 -17.24
CA TYR A 621 -14.38 10.13 -17.86
C TYR A 621 -13.35 10.95 -18.63
N GLU A 622 -12.08 10.74 -18.29
CA GLU A 622 -10.91 11.32 -18.96
C GLU A 622 -10.34 10.29 -19.94
N GLY A 623 -10.64 10.42 -21.24
CA GLY A 623 -10.18 9.51 -22.30
C GLY A 623 -8.72 9.75 -22.70
N THR A 624 -7.94 10.46 -21.88
CA THR A 624 -6.56 10.87 -22.17
C THR A 624 -5.81 11.18 -20.89
N TYR A 625 -4.46 11.24 -20.96
CA TYR A 625 -3.61 11.64 -19.83
C TYR A 625 -3.49 13.18 -19.80
N LEU A 626 -3.88 13.78 -18.69
CA LEU A 626 -3.85 15.23 -18.50
C LEU A 626 -2.50 15.70 -17.93
N SER A 627 -2.06 16.92 -18.27
CA SER A 627 -0.97 17.58 -17.56
C SER A 627 -1.37 17.89 -16.12
N ASP A 628 -0.41 18.07 -15.22
CA ASP A 628 -0.67 18.33 -13.79
C ASP A 628 -1.58 19.55 -13.56
N GLY A 629 -1.32 20.65 -14.30
CA GLY A 629 -2.13 21.86 -14.19
C GLY A 629 -3.56 21.68 -14.72
N LEU A 630 -3.75 20.93 -15.79
CA LEU A 630 -5.07 20.60 -16.31
C LEU A 630 -5.81 19.63 -15.35
N GLN A 631 -5.13 18.60 -14.84
CA GLN A 631 -5.68 17.66 -13.88
C GLN A 631 -6.15 18.40 -12.61
N HIS A 632 -5.38 19.37 -12.14
CA HIS A 632 -5.77 20.21 -11.00
C HIS A 632 -7.10 20.96 -11.25
N LYS A 633 -7.28 21.50 -12.46
CA LYS A 633 -8.52 22.22 -12.84
C LYS A 633 -9.73 21.29 -12.95
N VAL A 634 -9.55 20.13 -13.60
CA VAL A 634 -10.60 19.12 -13.71
C VAL A 634 -10.98 18.58 -12.32
N MET A 635 -10.00 18.24 -11.48
CA MET A 635 -10.26 17.77 -10.12
C MET A 635 -11.02 18.80 -9.27
N LEU A 636 -10.66 20.09 -9.37
CA LEU A 636 -11.38 21.16 -8.69
C LEU A 636 -12.83 21.26 -9.16
N ASP A 637 -13.10 21.03 -10.44
CA ASP A 637 -14.46 20.99 -10.99
C ASP A 637 -15.26 19.80 -10.42
N GLU A 638 -14.62 18.62 -10.32
CA GLU A 638 -15.23 17.44 -9.69
C GLU A 638 -15.52 17.65 -8.20
N LEU A 639 -14.61 18.26 -7.46
CA LEU A 639 -14.83 18.60 -6.04
C LEU A 639 -16.00 19.58 -5.87
N LYS A 640 -16.16 20.55 -6.76
CA LYS A 640 -17.32 21.46 -6.77
C LYS A 640 -18.61 20.70 -7.05
N LEU A 641 -18.61 19.81 -8.04
CA LEU A 641 -19.77 18.98 -8.38
C LEU A 641 -20.21 18.12 -7.19
N ALA A 642 -19.25 17.49 -6.52
CA ALA A 642 -19.50 16.65 -5.34
C ALA A 642 -19.79 17.45 -4.04
N GLY A 643 -19.72 18.80 -4.08
CA GLY A 643 -19.92 19.65 -2.90
C GLY A 643 -18.83 19.49 -1.83
N LEU A 644 -17.58 19.30 -2.28
CA LEU A 644 -16.42 19.00 -1.43
C LEU A 644 -15.38 20.14 -1.37
N THR A 645 -15.74 21.33 -1.84
CA THR A 645 -14.86 22.50 -1.72
C THR A 645 -15.02 23.20 -0.38
N SER A 646 -13.93 23.74 0.15
CA SER A 646 -13.86 24.51 1.40
C SER A 646 -12.92 25.71 1.25
N ALA A 647 -12.66 26.43 2.33
CA ALA A 647 -11.67 27.50 2.37
C ALA A 647 -10.22 26.97 2.19
N ASP A 648 -9.97 25.70 2.42
CA ASP A 648 -8.64 25.09 2.37
C ASP A 648 -8.01 25.12 0.97
N GLN A 649 -8.85 25.09 -0.09
CA GLN A 649 -8.38 25.23 -1.46
C GLN A 649 -7.86 26.64 -1.78
N SER A 650 -8.09 27.61 -0.90
CA SER A 650 -7.59 28.99 -1.02
C SER A 650 -6.34 29.28 -0.20
N LEU A 651 -5.79 28.28 0.51
CA LEU A 651 -4.54 28.43 1.25
C LEU A 651 -3.36 28.71 0.29
N PRO A 652 -2.30 29.40 0.75
CA PRO A 652 -1.09 29.60 -0.04
C PRO A 652 -0.54 28.28 -0.58
N GLU A 653 0.05 28.31 -1.76
CA GLU A 653 0.54 27.11 -2.48
C GLU A 653 1.49 26.23 -1.66
N LYS A 654 2.24 26.80 -0.73
CA LYS A 654 3.20 26.07 0.12
C LYS A 654 2.63 25.65 1.47
N VAL A 655 1.38 26.01 1.76
CA VAL A 655 0.68 25.60 2.98
C VAL A 655 -0.20 24.39 2.69
N ARG A 656 -0.02 23.35 3.50
CA ARG A 656 -0.87 22.15 3.47
C ARG A 656 -1.65 22.05 4.76
N VAL A 657 -2.87 21.52 4.69
CA VAL A 657 -3.69 21.28 5.87
C VAL A 657 -4.24 19.86 5.86
N LYS A 658 -4.22 19.22 7.03
CA LYS A 658 -4.90 17.94 7.29
C LYS A 658 -5.78 18.06 8.52
N HIS A 659 -6.84 17.26 8.57
CA HIS A 659 -7.86 17.34 9.63
C HIS A 659 -8.14 15.98 10.24
N GLY A 660 -8.50 15.98 11.50
CA GLY A 660 -9.02 14.82 12.19
C GLY A 660 -9.78 15.19 13.45
N VAL A 661 -10.30 14.20 14.12
CA VAL A 661 -10.93 14.34 15.44
C VAL A 661 -10.15 13.46 16.41
N ASN A 662 -9.67 14.04 17.51
CA ASN A 662 -8.89 13.30 18.49
C ASN A 662 -9.78 12.48 19.45
N MET A 663 -9.15 11.73 20.35
CA MET A 663 -9.85 10.89 21.33
C MET A 663 -10.73 11.69 22.31
N LEU A 664 -10.48 13.00 22.45
CA LEU A 664 -11.30 13.89 23.28
C LEU A 664 -12.54 14.42 22.53
N GLY A 665 -12.76 14.00 21.29
CA GLY A 665 -13.87 14.44 20.43
C GLY A 665 -13.66 15.84 19.85
N ARG A 666 -12.46 16.41 19.90
CA ARG A 666 -12.13 17.73 19.39
C ARG A 666 -11.57 17.66 17.99
N ALA A 667 -11.95 18.60 17.12
CA ALA A 667 -11.35 18.73 15.81
C ALA A 667 -9.91 19.24 15.95
N VAL A 668 -9.02 18.68 15.15
CA VAL A 668 -7.60 19.05 15.10
C VAL A 668 -7.22 19.33 13.66
N HIS A 669 -6.59 20.47 13.44
CA HIS A 669 -6.17 20.95 12.12
C HIS A 669 -4.66 21.16 12.13
N TYR A 670 -3.94 20.45 11.25
CA TYR A 670 -2.48 20.55 11.10
C TYR A 670 -2.18 21.41 9.88
N TYR A 671 -1.55 22.56 10.08
CA TYR A 671 -1.10 23.44 8.99
C TYR A 671 0.42 23.38 8.87
N PHE A 672 0.90 22.99 7.71
CA PHE A 672 2.32 22.83 7.42
C PHE A 672 2.80 23.87 6.43
N ASN A 673 4.00 24.43 6.66
CA ASN A 673 4.72 25.22 5.69
C ASN A 673 5.89 24.43 5.11
N TYR A 674 5.73 23.90 3.92
CA TYR A 674 6.78 23.17 3.22
C TYR A 674 7.60 24.12 2.33
N SER A 675 8.18 25.16 2.92
CA SER A 675 9.08 26.09 2.22
C SER A 675 10.07 26.77 3.17
N SER A 676 11.14 27.31 2.59
CA SER A 676 12.13 28.15 3.26
C SER A 676 11.63 29.58 3.54
N GLU A 677 10.44 29.94 3.09
CA GLU A 677 9.87 31.26 3.26
C GLU A 677 8.71 31.24 4.26
N PRO A 678 8.57 32.26 5.13
CA PRO A 678 7.40 32.35 6.01
C PRO A 678 6.12 32.45 5.20
N GLN A 679 5.07 31.75 5.65
CA GLN A 679 3.75 31.78 5.04
C GLN A 679 2.74 32.43 5.97
N ARG A 680 1.65 32.97 5.39
CA ARG A 680 0.54 33.57 6.13
C ARG A 680 -0.78 33.09 5.60
N PHE A 681 -1.71 32.78 6.50
CA PHE A 681 -3.05 32.41 6.12
C PHE A 681 -4.08 32.86 7.16
N ILE A 682 -5.35 32.92 6.76
CA ILE A 682 -6.47 33.19 7.67
C ILE A 682 -7.00 31.86 8.23
N TYR A 683 -7.00 31.71 9.54
CA TYR A 683 -7.62 30.57 10.22
C TYR A 683 -9.15 30.64 10.11
N THR A 684 -9.79 29.64 9.52
CA THR A 684 -11.22 29.70 9.14
C THR A 684 -12.14 28.84 10.00
N TYR A 685 -11.60 28.03 10.89
CA TYR A 685 -12.34 27.10 11.75
C TYR A 685 -12.75 27.74 13.08
N ALA A 686 -13.35 26.97 14.01
CA ALA A 686 -13.73 27.45 15.33
C ALA A 686 -12.49 27.87 16.14
N ALA A 687 -12.71 28.63 17.24
CA ALA A 687 -11.61 29.01 18.10
C ALA A 687 -10.83 27.79 18.59
N ALA A 688 -9.50 27.85 18.57
CA ALA A 688 -8.63 26.71 18.85
C ALA A 688 -7.44 27.12 19.71
N ILE A 689 -6.75 26.12 20.26
CA ILE A 689 -5.43 26.27 20.88
C ILE A 689 -4.41 25.61 19.95
N ASP A 690 -3.36 26.32 19.60
CA ASP A 690 -2.18 25.73 18.97
C ASP A 690 -1.45 24.88 20.03
N LEU A 691 -1.50 23.56 19.87
CA LEU A 691 -0.99 22.61 20.88
C LEU A 691 0.51 22.78 21.20
N PRO A 692 1.40 22.99 20.22
CA PRO A 692 2.82 23.23 20.49
C PRO A 692 3.07 24.49 21.33
N THR A 693 2.48 25.62 20.96
CA THR A 693 2.78 26.94 21.55
C THR A 693 1.81 27.36 22.65
N GLN A 694 0.65 26.70 22.79
CA GLN A 694 -0.45 27.03 23.69
C GLN A 694 -1.10 28.41 23.40
N HIS A 695 -0.86 28.99 22.22
CA HIS A 695 -1.52 30.21 21.81
C HIS A 695 -2.97 29.95 21.35
N THR A 696 -3.87 30.86 21.70
CA THR A 696 -5.25 30.80 21.24
C THR A 696 -5.36 31.36 19.81
N LEU A 697 -6.05 30.63 18.94
CA LEU A 697 -6.39 31.03 17.58
C LEU A 697 -7.87 31.33 17.49
N ALA A 698 -8.23 32.57 17.26
CA ALA A 698 -9.62 32.92 16.98
C ALA A 698 -9.96 32.69 15.50
N ARG A 699 -11.24 32.39 15.20
CA ARG A 699 -11.71 32.36 13.82
C ARG A 699 -11.47 33.70 13.14
N GLY A 700 -10.88 33.71 11.97
CA GLY A 700 -10.50 34.92 11.23
C GLY A 700 -9.13 35.49 11.63
N ALA A 701 -8.43 34.87 12.56
CA ALA A 701 -7.06 35.29 12.92
C ALA A 701 -6.10 35.08 11.76
N LEU A 702 -5.18 36.04 11.58
CA LEU A 702 -4.03 35.87 10.71
C LEU A 702 -2.99 35.02 11.44
N VAL A 703 -2.58 33.94 10.82
CA VAL A 703 -1.56 33.02 11.34
C VAL A 703 -0.27 33.21 10.56
N ASP A 704 0.81 33.51 11.26
CA ASP A 704 2.17 33.48 10.73
C ASP A 704 2.74 32.08 10.94
N LEU A 705 3.16 31.43 9.85
CA LEU A 705 3.72 30.07 9.85
C LEU A 705 5.18 30.13 9.38
N PRO A 706 6.15 29.94 10.29
CA PRO A 706 7.57 29.99 9.95
C PRO A 706 7.99 28.95 8.90
N PRO A 707 9.18 29.09 8.30
CA PRO A 707 9.75 28.08 7.42
C PRO A 707 9.83 26.71 8.11
N TRP A 708 9.47 25.64 7.39
CA TRP A 708 9.57 24.25 7.84
C TRP A 708 8.93 24.01 9.22
N ASP A 709 7.79 24.65 9.48
CA ASP A 709 7.10 24.57 10.77
C ASP A 709 5.65 24.09 10.60
N VAL A 710 5.01 23.77 11.73
CA VAL A 710 3.63 23.29 11.82
C VAL A 710 2.87 24.01 12.92
N VAL A 711 1.63 24.39 12.65
CA VAL A 711 0.61 24.79 13.62
C VAL A 711 -0.38 23.67 13.78
N ILE A 712 -0.68 23.28 15.03
CA ILE A 712 -1.61 22.19 15.37
C ILE A 712 -2.75 22.76 16.19
N ALA A 713 -3.80 23.18 15.50
CA ALA A 713 -4.95 23.83 16.10
C ALA A 713 -5.98 22.81 16.60
N GLU A 714 -6.12 22.66 17.91
CA GLU A 714 -7.20 21.88 18.55
C GLU A 714 -8.36 22.83 18.88
N GLU A 715 -9.56 22.58 18.32
CA GLU A 715 -10.73 23.42 18.60
C GLU A 715 -11.13 23.40 20.08
N ILE A 716 -11.47 24.59 20.61
CA ILE A 716 -12.01 24.73 21.95
C ILE A 716 -13.52 24.54 21.85
N GLN A 717 -14.06 23.62 22.63
CA GLN A 717 -15.53 23.41 22.73
C GLN A 717 -16.22 24.57 23.39
#